data_6b5ec701bebdd13984f597543ccd7308
#
_entry.id   6b5ec701bebdd13984f597543ccd7308
#
_cell.length_a   1.000
_cell.length_b   1.000
_cell.length_c   1.000
_cell.angle_alpha   90.00
_cell.angle_beta   90.00
_cell.angle_gamma   90.00
#
_symmetry.space_group_name_H-M   'P 1'
#
loop_
_entity.id
_entity.type
_entity.pdbx_description
1 polymer ?
#
loop_
_entity_poly.entity_id
_entity_poly.type
_entity_poly.pdbx_seq_one_letter_code
_entity_poly.pdbx_strand_id
1 'polypeptide(L)'
;MKNKISVIVPTYNVEKYIRKCLDSLVIQDYDDYDVLVINDGSPANEQVIIDEYQQKYPAVIKGIRKENGGYGSVLELGFRESDADYVLICDPDDYLAPHALSTLMKLKEESGADLVVGAKNLVYDDSEEVKYDPSFNPEFGAIEDGRVYRKEEKGFERFYFLEPSPHAKLYKRELVSEITFPHKVSYTDNLLYFYTLSRVNSVVYCAEPLSYYLINRAGNTRTDLKPTIIDAWVTVFKSIAEQCPEGSEIFWYRLFEAFYSIYYKVDQIKGDEKLKEEKYELIYTYLQELLPHKEAILKKNEEYQQDTSRMKAQKAKLLDPASSQKTYRSLYHKRLYGSLKQSVKNFVLNNAALSRLYGVYHFHAKYWYARNDERMILHPQVKCEALIDEGVNFFGYYDKPCVAYGHSLLHRVNSTSLSYDQKVDLLVDGKKVSETTTWNWQQGSMAAWVDETHILHNFFDGRAFRSKAVNILTGECREYCFPVYSLSKDKTFGLSLNFSRLAKLRKDYGYFNLPYQDLPANEEDGIWYVDLEKDEAQLWLTLAEIAAFCPREDMQGAVHKVNHIDISPDSKRAIFLHRWYVGKKKYTRLLCVDIATKELHLLADQDMVSHMAWVGSEKVFGYLRRKDGKDGYAFIDLEGKETVFDDPALVDDGHPTVYNERYIVTDTYPDYTCRSKLYLIDVQKHSVTKLGEFYSGKKYQDDRRCDLHPRFDKEGKSLTFDSVCREEQRRTYHLDLSELIEEERS
;
A
#
# COMPACT_ATOMS: atom_id res chain seq x y z
N MET A 1 -14.05 52.77 -0.78
CA MET A 1 -13.81 51.92 0.41
C MET A 1 -12.30 51.63 0.44
N LYS A 2 -11.65 51.79 1.58
CA LYS A 2 -10.21 51.47 1.71
C LYS A 2 -10.10 49.95 1.78
N ASN A 3 -9.44 49.31 0.83
CA ASN A 3 -9.21 47.85 0.82
C ASN A 3 -7.90 47.52 1.58
N LYS A 4 -7.75 48.06 2.79
CA LYS A 4 -6.53 47.88 3.59
C LYS A 4 -6.39 46.44 4.09
N ILE A 5 -5.13 45.94 4.07
CA ILE A 5 -4.76 44.62 4.61
C ILE A 5 -3.90 44.81 5.85
N SER A 6 -4.23 44.15 6.97
CA SER A 6 -3.26 43.96 8.08
C SER A 6 -2.70 42.56 8.01
N VAL A 7 -1.38 42.44 7.93
CA VAL A 7 -0.67 41.16 8.06
C VAL A 7 -0.32 40.95 9.51
N ILE A 8 -0.82 39.87 10.13
CA ILE A 8 -0.57 39.51 11.52
C ILE A 8 0.57 38.50 11.58
N VAL A 9 1.64 38.78 12.33
CA VAL A 9 2.80 37.91 12.52
C VAL A 9 2.90 37.49 13.99
N PRO A 10 2.41 36.26 14.34
CA PRO A 10 2.44 35.74 15.70
C PRO A 10 3.86 35.29 16.08
N THR A 11 4.55 36.02 16.94
CA THR A 11 5.98 35.81 17.20
C THR A 11 6.25 35.23 18.58
N TYR A 12 6.85 34.00 18.60
CA TYR A 12 7.31 33.35 19.83
C TYR A 12 8.41 32.31 19.52
N ASN A 13 9.63 32.51 20.08
CA ASN A 13 10.78 31.61 19.98
C ASN A 13 11.19 31.28 18.54
N VAL A 14 11.32 32.28 17.66
CA VAL A 14 11.59 32.18 16.22
C VAL A 14 12.69 33.10 15.73
N GLU A 15 13.61 33.52 16.59
CA GLU A 15 14.71 34.44 16.30
C GLU A 15 15.47 34.10 15.00
N LYS A 16 15.70 32.83 14.75
CA LYS A 16 16.41 32.34 13.54
C LYS A 16 15.68 32.68 12.22
N TYR A 17 14.35 32.76 12.23
CA TYR A 17 13.53 32.79 11.02
C TYR A 17 12.86 34.13 10.75
N ILE A 18 12.51 34.90 11.80
CA ILE A 18 11.69 36.11 11.74
C ILE A 18 12.22 37.17 10.76
N ARG A 19 13.54 37.30 10.57
CA ARG A 19 14.09 38.26 9.62
C ARG A 19 13.66 37.96 8.18
N LYS A 20 13.72 36.73 7.76
CA LYS A 20 13.28 36.29 6.41
C LYS A 20 11.79 36.56 6.18
N CYS A 21 10.97 36.32 7.20
CA CYS A 21 9.56 36.66 7.19
C CYS A 21 9.37 38.19 6.99
N LEU A 22 9.96 39.01 7.85
CA LEU A 22 9.79 40.45 7.79
C LEU A 22 10.36 41.06 6.50
N ASP A 23 11.50 40.58 5.98
CA ASP A 23 12.05 40.98 4.69
C ASP A 23 11.06 40.75 3.56
N SER A 24 10.32 39.61 3.57
CA SER A 24 9.29 39.33 2.56
C SER A 24 8.07 40.24 2.66
N LEU A 25 7.76 40.68 3.87
CA LEU A 25 6.58 41.52 4.12
C LEU A 25 6.81 43.00 3.82
N VAL A 26 8.06 43.53 3.90
CA VAL A 26 8.36 44.93 3.59
C VAL A 26 8.56 45.22 2.09
N ILE A 27 8.62 44.17 1.26
CA ILE A 27 8.80 44.31 -0.20
C ILE A 27 7.53 44.00 -1.00
N GLN A 28 6.37 43.89 -0.33
CA GLN A 28 5.10 43.62 -1.03
C GLN A 28 4.74 44.75 -1.97
N ASP A 29 4.19 44.40 -3.12
CA ASP A 29 3.80 45.33 -4.22
C ASP A 29 2.38 45.90 -4.05
N TYR A 30 1.87 45.94 -2.84
CA TYR A 30 0.56 46.52 -2.47
C TYR A 30 0.74 47.70 -1.55
N ASP A 31 0.07 48.81 -1.81
CA ASP A 31 0.36 50.11 -1.13
C ASP A 31 -0.40 50.29 0.21
N ASP A 32 -1.63 49.72 0.33
CA ASP A 32 -2.50 49.98 1.50
C ASP A 32 -2.49 48.80 2.48
N TYR A 33 -1.37 48.58 3.14
CA TYR A 33 -1.23 47.51 4.15
C TYR A 33 -0.37 47.94 5.34
N ASP A 34 -0.52 47.22 6.44
CA ASP A 34 0.39 47.24 7.57
C ASP A 34 0.68 45.82 8.08
N VAL A 35 1.73 45.68 8.87
CA VAL A 35 2.18 44.41 9.45
C VAL A 35 2.22 44.58 10.98
N LEU A 36 1.34 43.83 11.65
CA LEU A 36 1.26 43.75 13.10
C LEU A 36 2.14 42.60 13.59
N VAL A 37 3.36 42.90 14.03
CA VAL A 37 4.28 41.87 14.56
C VAL A 37 4.06 41.78 16.07
N ILE A 38 3.43 40.71 16.51
CA ILE A 38 2.97 40.56 17.90
C ILE A 38 3.87 39.56 18.62
N ASN A 39 4.72 40.08 19.51
CA ASN A 39 5.58 39.28 20.38
C ASN A 39 4.79 38.74 21.58
N ASP A 40 4.58 37.45 21.62
CA ASP A 40 3.84 36.74 22.67
C ASP A 40 4.72 36.38 23.88
N GLY A 41 5.51 37.36 24.36
CA GLY A 41 6.39 37.16 25.52
C GLY A 41 7.53 36.16 25.23
N SER A 42 8.11 36.25 24.05
CA SER A 42 9.24 35.41 23.64
C SER A 42 10.44 35.55 24.58
N PRO A 43 11.10 34.42 24.94
CA PRO A 43 12.28 34.43 25.80
C PRO A 43 13.59 34.84 25.07
N ALA A 44 13.58 34.83 23.72
CA ALA A 44 14.75 35.16 22.90
C ALA A 44 14.74 36.63 22.43
N ASN A 45 15.55 36.95 21.40
CA ASN A 45 15.83 38.38 21.03
C ASN A 45 14.86 38.93 19.96
N GLU A 46 13.74 38.30 19.71
CA GLU A 46 12.80 38.72 18.66
C GLU A 46 12.36 40.17 18.85
N GLN A 47 12.19 40.64 20.08
CA GLN A 47 11.80 42.04 20.31
C GLN A 47 12.80 43.02 19.73
N VAL A 48 14.09 42.75 19.85
CA VAL A 48 15.15 43.58 19.27
C VAL A 48 15.05 43.67 17.76
N ILE A 49 14.75 42.55 17.14
CA ILE A 49 14.55 42.45 15.67
C ILE A 49 13.30 43.23 15.26
N ILE A 50 12.20 43.07 15.99
CA ILE A 50 10.93 43.78 15.73
C ILE A 50 11.15 45.29 15.82
N ASP A 51 11.82 45.76 16.86
CA ASP A 51 12.11 47.19 17.08
C ASP A 51 13.02 47.76 15.96
N GLU A 52 14.01 46.97 15.50
CA GLU A 52 14.86 47.31 14.34
C GLU A 52 14.02 47.52 13.07
N TYR A 53 13.12 46.57 12.75
CA TYR A 53 12.29 46.67 11.56
C TYR A 53 11.24 47.77 11.66
N GLN A 54 10.65 47.98 12.84
CA GLN A 54 9.73 49.09 13.06
C GLN A 54 10.43 50.45 12.89
N GLN A 55 11.66 50.59 13.37
CA GLN A 55 12.46 51.83 13.17
C GLN A 55 12.78 52.04 11.70
N LYS A 56 13.09 50.97 10.96
CA LYS A 56 13.48 51.05 9.55
C LYS A 56 12.25 51.27 8.62
N TYR A 57 11.10 50.66 8.96
CA TYR A 57 9.88 50.69 8.17
C TYR A 57 8.66 51.16 8.99
N PRO A 58 8.65 52.37 9.56
CA PRO A 58 7.63 52.79 10.52
C PRO A 58 6.24 52.97 9.94
N ALA A 59 6.12 53.09 8.61
CA ALA A 59 4.84 53.18 7.93
C ALA A 59 4.18 51.80 7.72
N VAL A 60 4.97 50.72 7.79
CA VAL A 60 4.51 49.34 7.48
C VAL A 60 4.51 48.49 8.73
N ILE A 61 5.58 48.48 9.52
CA ILE A 61 5.74 47.57 10.66
C ILE A 61 5.27 48.24 11.96
N LYS A 62 4.38 47.52 12.68
CA LYS A 62 3.94 47.89 14.04
C LYS A 62 4.25 46.74 14.99
N GLY A 63 5.22 46.90 15.88
CA GLY A 63 5.58 45.93 16.91
C GLY A 63 4.65 46.05 18.13
N ILE A 64 4.10 44.97 18.59
CA ILE A 64 3.27 44.86 19.78
C ILE A 64 3.86 43.80 20.69
N ARG A 65 4.03 44.09 21.97
CA ARG A 65 4.51 43.14 22.98
C ARG A 65 3.39 42.81 23.97
N LYS A 66 3.20 41.50 24.26
CA LYS A 66 2.23 41.05 25.27
C LYS A 66 2.83 39.91 26.12
N GLU A 67 2.17 39.60 27.22
CA GLU A 67 2.46 38.37 27.97
C GLU A 67 2.03 37.11 27.17
N ASN A 68 2.78 36.01 27.35
CA ASN A 68 2.52 34.78 26.64
C ASN A 68 1.09 34.22 26.93
N GLY A 69 0.28 34.20 25.92
CA GLY A 69 -1.08 33.65 25.93
C GLY A 69 -1.29 32.57 24.87
N GLY A 70 -0.27 32.28 24.04
CA GLY A 70 -0.32 31.34 22.94
C GLY A 70 -0.87 31.92 21.66
N TYR A 71 -0.70 31.17 20.56
CA TYR A 71 -0.99 31.59 19.18
C TYR A 71 -2.38 32.21 19.01
N GLY A 72 -3.44 31.55 19.52
CA GLY A 72 -4.81 32.07 19.42
C GLY A 72 -4.99 33.44 20.05
N SER A 73 -4.36 33.71 21.23
CA SER A 73 -4.41 35.02 21.90
C SER A 73 -3.73 36.12 21.11
N VAL A 74 -2.73 35.78 20.27
CA VAL A 74 -2.09 36.71 19.35
C VAL A 74 -3.02 37.09 18.22
N LEU A 75 -3.74 36.09 17.65
CA LEU A 75 -4.71 36.35 16.59
C LEU A 75 -5.86 37.25 17.10
N GLU A 76 -6.41 36.99 18.30
CA GLU A 76 -7.43 37.86 18.91
C GLU A 76 -6.96 39.29 19.04
N LEU A 77 -5.73 39.49 19.56
CA LEU A 77 -5.14 40.79 19.68
C LEU A 77 -4.94 41.44 18.30
N GLY A 78 -4.41 40.69 17.32
CA GLY A 78 -4.19 41.18 15.97
C GLY A 78 -5.50 41.60 15.27
N PHE A 79 -6.57 40.83 15.41
CA PHE A 79 -7.88 41.20 14.83
C PHE A 79 -8.49 42.42 15.50
N ARG A 80 -8.26 42.65 16.80
CA ARG A 80 -8.74 43.81 17.54
C ARG A 80 -7.95 45.08 17.25
N GLU A 81 -6.61 44.98 17.18
CA GLU A 81 -5.72 46.11 16.94
C GLU A 81 -5.63 46.52 15.45
N SER A 82 -6.10 45.65 14.53
CA SER A 82 -6.19 45.96 13.13
C SER A 82 -7.32 46.97 12.85
N ASP A 83 -7.02 47.98 12.07
CA ASP A 83 -7.97 48.94 11.50
C ASP A 83 -8.29 48.66 10.01
N ALA A 84 -7.80 47.53 9.49
CA ALA A 84 -7.93 47.14 8.10
C ALA A 84 -9.29 46.41 7.83
N ASP A 85 -9.68 46.40 6.56
CA ASP A 85 -10.88 45.66 6.11
C ASP A 85 -10.60 44.16 6.00
N TYR A 86 -9.34 43.80 5.73
CA TYR A 86 -8.88 42.42 5.54
C TYR A 86 -7.70 42.10 6.43
N VAL A 87 -7.60 40.82 6.85
CA VAL A 87 -6.47 40.31 7.60
C VAL A 87 -5.88 39.09 6.89
N LEU A 88 -4.56 38.99 6.97
CA LEU A 88 -3.79 37.82 6.54
C LEU A 88 -2.86 37.44 7.68
N ILE A 89 -2.65 36.17 7.92
CA ILE A 89 -1.70 35.66 8.89
C ILE A 89 -0.47 35.13 8.16
N CYS A 90 0.72 35.58 8.61
CA CYS A 90 2.00 35.04 8.14
C CYS A 90 2.76 34.52 9.36
N ASP A 91 2.97 33.21 9.43
CA ASP A 91 3.75 32.63 10.52
C ASP A 91 5.21 33.09 10.41
N PRO A 92 5.88 33.39 11.52
CA PRO A 92 7.19 34.06 11.53
C PRO A 92 8.37 33.21 11.07
N ASP A 93 8.15 31.92 10.83
CA ASP A 93 9.08 31.00 10.19
C ASP A 93 8.81 30.81 8.68
N ASP A 94 7.72 31.40 8.17
CA ASP A 94 7.31 31.40 6.79
C ASP A 94 7.56 32.77 6.12
N TYR A 95 7.28 32.85 4.82
CA TYR A 95 7.37 34.09 4.08
C TYR A 95 6.44 34.14 2.87
N LEU A 96 6.11 35.35 2.40
CA LEU A 96 5.21 35.55 1.26
C LEU A 96 6.01 35.78 -0.04
N ALA A 97 5.34 35.49 -1.18
CA ALA A 97 5.81 35.94 -2.48
C ALA A 97 5.72 37.49 -2.56
N PRO A 98 6.59 38.18 -3.32
CA PRO A 98 6.59 39.66 -3.35
C PRO A 98 5.30 40.31 -3.84
N HIS A 99 4.49 39.58 -4.62
CA HIS A 99 3.20 40.01 -5.19
C HIS A 99 1.99 39.34 -4.51
N ALA A 100 2.17 38.76 -3.33
CA ALA A 100 1.11 37.99 -2.67
C ALA A 100 -0.09 38.86 -2.29
N LEU A 101 0.15 40.03 -1.69
CA LEU A 101 -0.95 40.91 -1.25
C LEU A 101 -1.72 41.50 -2.42
N SER A 102 -1.02 41.97 -3.47
CA SER A 102 -1.66 42.53 -4.68
C SER A 102 -2.48 41.46 -5.41
N THR A 103 -1.95 40.22 -5.56
CA THR A 103 -2.66 39.11 -6.21
C THR A 103 -3.92 38.72 -5.44
N LEU A 104 -3.82 38.52 -4.12
CA LEU A 104 -4.97 38.15 -3.28
C LEU A 104 -6.04 39.25 -3.30
N MET A 105 -5.65 40.51 -3.20
CA MET A 105 -6.60 41.63 -3.21
C MET A 105 -7.26 41.81 -4.59
N LYS A 106 -6.48 41.73 -5.67
CA LYS A 106 -7.01 41.75 -7.03
C LYS A 106 -8.07 40.69 -7.24
N LEU A 107 -7.76 39.46 -6.87
CA LEU A 107 -8.71 38.34 -7.02
C LEU A 107 -9.97 38.55 -6.17
N LYS A 108 -9.82 39.08 -4.96
CA LYS A 108 -10.93 39.46 -4.09
C LYS A 108 -11.81 40.54 -4.73
N GLU A 109 -11.21 41.58 -5.32
CA GLU A 109 -11.95 42.65 -5.97
C GLU A 109 -12.70 42.20 -7.21
N GLU A 110 -12.05 41.40 -8.05
CA GLU A 110 -12.64 40.85 -9.29
C GLU A 110 -13.77 39.85 -9.01
N SER A 111 -13.60 38.99 -7.97
CA SER A 111 -14.55 37.94 -7.62
C SER A 111 -15.66 38.38 -6.67
N GLY A 112 -15.44 39.40 -5.87
CA GLY A 112 -16.30 39.79 -4.75
C GLY A 112 -16.43 38.75 -3.63
N ALA A 113 -15.56 37.70 -3.60
CA ALA A 113 -15.63 36.61 -2.63
C ALA A 113 -15.33 37.08 -1.20
N ASP A 114 -15.93 36.41 -0.21
CA ASP A 114 -15.73 36.73 1.21
C ASP A 114 -14.38 36.21 1.73
N LEU A 115 -13.87 35.12 1.16
CA LEU A 115 -12.57 34.52 1.48
C LEU A 115 -11.81 34.21 0.21
N VAL A 116 -10.53 34.57 0.17
CA VAL A 116 -9.58 34.15 -0.87
C VAL A 116 -8.62 33.12 -0.27
N VAL A 117 -8.41 32.02 -0.95
CA VAL A 117 -7.49 30.96 -0.55
C VAL A 117 -6.47 30.74 -1.65
N GLY A 118 -5.18 30.90 -1.36
CA GLY A 118 -4.08 30.68 -2.28
C GLY A 118 -3.39 29.33 -2.08
N ALA A 119 -2.71 28.86 -3.12
CA ALA A 119 -1.72 27.79 -3.03
C ALA A 119 -0.45 28.27 -2.33
N LYS A 120 0.43 27.33 -1.98
CA LYS A 120 1.71 27.59 -1.32
C LYS A 120 2.83 26.75 -1.90
N ASN A 121 4.05 27.12 -1.58
CA ASN A 121 5.24 26.32 -1.78
C ASN A 121 5.69 25.71 -0.44
N LEU A 122 6.07 24.45 -0.43
CA LEU A 122 6.77 23.83 0.69
C LEU A 122 8.26 24.04 0.51
N VAL A 123 8.93 24.51 1.57
CA VAL A 123 10.38 24.70 1.62
C VAL A 123 10.96 23.98 2.82
N TYR A 124 12.23 23.61 2.76
CA TYR A 124 12.90 22.79 3.75
C TYR A 124 14.08 23.52 4.37
N ASP A 125 14.32 23.35 5.68
CA ASP A 125 15.44 24.02 6.39
C ASP A 125 16.82 23.43 6.00
N ASP A 126 16.83 22.22 5.44
CA ASP A 126 18.01 21.42 5.10
C ASP A 126 18.25 21.21 3.59
N SER A 127 17.42 21.79 2.73
CA SER A 127 17.56 21.69 1.28
C SER A 127 17.06 22.93 0.53
N GLU A 128 17.51 23.11 -0.71
CA GLU A 128 17.01 24.15 -1.63
C GLU A 128 15.75 23.71 -2.40
N GLU A 129 15.19 22.55 -2.07
CA GLU A 129 14.00 22.03 -2.74
C GLU A 129 12.79 22.92 -2.45
N VAL A 130 12.05 23.26 -3.50
CA VAL A 130 10.76 23.97 -3.42
C VAL A 130 9.71 23.11 -4.09
N LYS A 131 8.69 22.72 -3.33
CA LYS A 131 7.61 21.86 -3.83
C LYS A 131 6.28 22.59 -3.80
N TYR A 132 5.60 22.65 -4.94
CA TYR A 132 4.25 23.20 -5.03
C TYR A 132 3.24 22.37 -4.22
N ASP A 133 2.37 23.07 -3.47
CA ASP A 133 1.27 22.49 -2.71
C ASP A 133 -0.02 23.29 -3.00
N PRO A 134 -1.03 22.69 -3.63
CA PRO A 134 -2.31 23.35 -3.92
C PRO A 134 -3.13 23.65 -2.66
N SER A 135 -2.67 23.28 -1.47
CA SER A 135 -3.38 23.39 -0.18
C SER A 135 -4.65 22.54 -0.08
N PHE A 136 -4.93 21.65 -1.02
CA PHE A 136 -6.05 20.70 -0.99
C PHE A 136 -5.66 19.32 -1.53
N ASN A 137 -6.39 18.28 -1.09
CA ASN A 137 -6.22 16.93 -1.63
C ASN A 137 -7.13 16.77 -2.87
N PRO A 138 -6.56 16.53 -4.08
CA PRO A 138 -7.32 16.33 -5.31
C PRO A 138 -8.34 15.17 -5.30
N GLU A 139 -8.18 14.19 -4.40
CA GLU A 139 -9.12 13.08 -4.22
C GLU A 139 -10.53 13.54 -3.85
N PHE A 140 -10.67 14.70 -3.20
CA PHE A 140 -11.97 15.30 -2.87
C PHE A 140 -12.51 16.22 -3.98
N GLY A 141 -11.90 16.22 -5.15
CA GLY A 141 -12.23 16.98 -6.32
C GLY A 141 -11.37 18.22 -6.52
N ALA A 142 -11.08 18.53 -7.78
CA ALA A 142 -10.29 19.70 -8.15
C ALA A 142 -11.03 21.01 -7.83
N ILE A 143 -10.29 22.03 -7.38
CA ILE A 143 -10.77 23.39 -7.20
C ILE A 143 -10.19 24.23 -8.35
N GLU A 144 -11.05 24.88 -9.10
CA GLU A 144 -10.67 25.65 -10.28
C GLU A 144 -10.14 27.03 -9.88
N ASP A 145 -9.02 27.42 -10.49
CA ASP A 145 -8.38 28.74 -10.30
C ASP A 145 -9.33 29.88 -10.71
N GLY A 146 -9.41 30.93 -9.89
CA GLY A 146 -10.23 32.11 -10.14
C GLY A 146 -11.74 31.92 -10.09
N ARG A 147 -12.23 30.68 -9.95
CA ARG A 147 -13.66 30.41 -9.85
C ARG A 147 -14.20 30.75 -8.46
N VAL A 148 -15.34 31.46 -8.43
CA VAL A 148 -16.08 31.72 -7.19
C VAL A 148 -16.99 30.54 -6.88
N TYR A 149 -16.87 29.99 -5.69
CA TYR A 149 -17.72 28.94 -5.16
C TYR A 149 -18.66 29.52 -4.11
N ARG A 150 -19.96 29.38 -4.32
CA ARG A 150 -20.99 29.90 -3.40
C ARG A 150 -21.45 28.80 -2.44
N LYS A 151 -21.85 29.19 -1.24
CA LYS A 151 -22.21 28.28 -0.14
C LYS A 151 -23.28 27.25 -0.52
N GLU A 152 -24.18 27.60 -1.43
CA GLU A 152 -25.26 26.76 -1.93
C GLU A 152 -24.80 25.74 -2.98
N GLU A 153 -23.60 25.92 -3.53
CA GLU A 153 -23.05 25.03 -4.55
C GLU A 153 -22.37 23.82 -3.90
N LYS A 154 -22.59 22.62 -4.46
CA LYS A 154 -21.90 21.41 -4.00
C LYS A 154 -20.37 21.55 -4.03
N GLY A 155 -19.83 22.32 -4.98
CA GLY A 155 -18.39 22.61 -5.09
C GLY A 155 -17.81 23.34 -3.89
N PHE A 156 -18.60 24.12 -3.15
CA PHE A 156 -18.17 24.82 -1.93
C PHE A 156 -17.73 23.85 -0.82
N GLU A 157 -18.32 22.67 -0.73
CA GLU A 157 -17.97 21.66 0.27
C GLU A 157 -16.50 21.23 0.19
N ARG A 158 -15.86 21.36 -0.99
CA ARG A 158 -14.44 21.04 -1.20
C ARG A 158 -13.51 21.86 -0.30
N PHE A 159 -13.89 23.10 0.03
CA PHE A 159 -13.11 23.96 0.91
C PHE A 159 -13.02 23.43 2.35
N TYR A 160 -13.94 22.59 2.80
CA TYR A 160 -13.81 21.91 4.09
C TYR A 160 -12.74 20.82 4.12
N PHE A 161 -12.20 20.43 2.97
CA PHE A 161 -11.10 19.44 2.87
C PHE A 161 -9.74 20.10 2.60
N LEU A 162 -9.67 21.43 2.58
CA LEU A 162 -8.40 22.14 2.51
C LEU A 162 -7.63 22.07 3.83
N GLU A 163 -6.33 22.29 3.74
CA GLU A 163 -5.48 22.42 4.93
C GLU A 163 -5.85 23.71 5.70
N PRO A 164 -6.17 23.61 7.00
CA PRO A 164 -6.60 24.77 7.80
C PRO A 164 -5.51 25.82 8.05
N SER A 165 -4.25 25.53 7.71
CA SER A 165 -3.11 26.44 7.90
C SER A 165 -3.41 27.85 7.38
N PRO A 166 -2.84 28.91 7.99
CA PRO A 166 -3.17 30.29 7.62
C PRO A 166 -2.56 30.77 6.30
N HIS A 167 -1.67 29.95 5.68
CA HIS A 167 -0.90 30.32 4.49
C HIS A 167 -1.76 30.82 3.33
N ALA A 168 -1.41 31.98 2.79
CA ALA A 168 -2.04 32.62 1.63
C ALA A 168 -3.58 32.70 1.70
N LYS A 169 -4.11 32.96 2.89
CA LYS A 169 -5.56 33.16 3.06
C LYS A 169 -5.86 34.61 3.46
N LEU A 170 -6.69 35.29 2.65
CA LEU A 170 -7.14 36.64 2.90
C LEU A 170 -8.56 36.60 3.48
N TYR A 171 -8.69 36.97 4.76
CA TYR A 171 -9.92 36.97 5.51
C TYR A 171 -10.53 38.37 5.58
N LYS A 172 -11.84 38.50 5.40
CA LYS A 172 -12.55 39.71 5.73
C LYS A 172 -12.56 39.86 7.26
N ARG A 173 -12.00 40.94 7.78
CA ARG A 173 -11.79 41.12 9.24
C ARG A 173 -13.08 41.02 10.04
N GLU A 174 -14.20 41.56 9.53
CA GLU A 174 -15.50 41.49 10.23
C GLU A 174 -15.99 40.05 10.47
N LEU A 175 -15.56 39.08 9.64
CA LEU A 175 -15.96 37.67 9.80
C LEU A 175 -15.18 36.95 10.91
N VAL A 176 -14.04 37.49 11.32
CA VAL A 176 -13.13 36.86 12.28
C VAL A 176 -12.96 37.67 13.58
N SER A 177 -13.52 38.88 13.66
CA SER A 177 -13.34 39.80 14.81
C SER A 177 -13.98 39.30 16.11
N GLU A 178 -15.00 38.44 16.05
CA GLU A 178 -15.71 37.93 17.22
C GLU A 178 -15.27 36.52 17.64
N ILE A 179 -14.28 35.94 16.92
CA ILE A 179 -13.76 34.62 17.26
C ILE A 179 -13.02 34.66 18.61
N THR A 180 -13.23 33.67 19.47
CA THR A 180 -12.51 33.51 20.72
C THR A 180 -11.67 32.23 20.67
N PHE A 181 -10.38 32.35 21.04
CA PHE A 181 -9.46 31.22 21.00
C PHE A 181 -9.18 30.68 22.41
N PRO A 182 -9.04 29.35 22.57
CA PRO A 182 -8.48 28.80 23.78
C PRO A 182 -7.00 29.23 23.91
N HIS A 183 -6.63 29.83 25.03
CA HIS A 183 -5.27 30.33 25.27
C HIS A 183 -4.29 29.21 25.61
N LYS A 184 -3.03 29.37 25.21
CA LYS A 184 -1.93 28.40 25.41
C LYS A 184 -2.22 27.02 24.79
N VAL A 185 -2.98 26.99 23.73
CA VAL A 185 -3.36 25.77 22.98
C VAL A 185 -2.83 25.87 21.56
N SER A 186 -2.25 24.79 21.06
CA SER A 186 -1.80 24.66 19.68
C SER A 186 -2.95 24.29 18.73
N TYR A 187 -2.75 24.41 17.41
CA TYR A 187 -3.70 24.03 16.35
C TYR A 187 -4.96 24.91 16.27
N THR A 188 -4.92 26.11 16.78
CA THR A 188 -6.01 27.08 16.75
C THR A 188 -6.28 27.67 15.35
N ASP A 189 -5.39 27.45 14.40
CA ASP A 189 -5.60 27.63 12.96
C ASP A 189 -6.82 26.86 12.43
N ASN A 190 -7.05 25.66 12.94
CA ASN A 190 -8.28 24.89 12.65
C ASN A 190 -9.53 25.67 13.08
N LEU A 191 -9.52 26.26 14.25
CA LEU A 191 -10.66 27.05 14.73
C LEU A 191 -10.91 28.25 13.82
N LEU A 192 -9.86 29.02 13.48
CA LEU A 192 -9.98 30.15 12.57
C LEU A 192 -10.62 29.74 11.24
N TYR A 193 -10.11 28.67 10.66
CA TYR A 193 -10.54 28.24 9.33
C TYR A 193 -11.99 27.72 9.31
N PHE A 194 -12.35 26.80 10.20
CA PHE A 194 -13.73 26.26 10.30
C PHE A 194 -14.74 27.34 10.72
N TYR A 195 -14.36 28.21 11.64
CA TYR A 195 -15.17 29.36 12.05
C TYR A 195 -15.49 30.29 10.85
N THR A 196 -14.46 30.58 10.05
CA THR A 196 -14.63 31.42 8.85
C THR A 196 -15.51 30.72 7.80
N LEU A 197 -15.22 29.46 7.47
CA LEU A 197 -16.03 28.70 6.49
C LEU A 197 -17.50 28.59 6.89
N SER A 198 -17.82 28.56 8.16
CA SER A 198 -19.23 28.52 8.61
C SER A 198 -19.98 29.82 8.32
N ARG A 199 -19.27 30.94 8.17
CA ARG A 199 -19.81 32.31 8.05
C ARG A 199 -19.74 32.94 6.66
N VAL A 200 -18.81 32.50 5.82
CA VAL A 200 -18.69 33.03 4.45
C VAL A 200 -19.78 32.49 3.54
N ASN A 201 -20.20 33.28 2.56
CA ASN A 201 -21.15 32.89 1.52
C ASN A 201 -20.44 32.52 0.21
N SER A 202 -19.16 32.93 0.06
CA SER A 202 -18.39 32.65 -1.14
C SER A 202 -16.89 32.54 -0.86
N VAL A 203 -16.22 31.65 -1.61
CA VAL A 203 -14.78 31.47 -1.59
C VAL A 203 -14.25 31.46 -3.01
N VAL A 204 -13.08 32.06 -3.24
CA VAL A 204 -12.34 31.95 -4.49
C VAL A 204 -10.96 31.36 -4.21
N TYR A 205 -10.47 30.53 -5.12
CA TYR A 205 -9.16 29.88 -5.02
C TYR A 205 -8.18 30.48 -6.02
N CYS A 206 -6.93 30.67 -5.58
CA CYS A 206 -5.80 31.09 -6.40
C CYS A 206 -4.78 29.96 -6.47
N ALA A 207 -4.55 29.43 -7.66
CA ALA A 207 -3.59 28.34 -7.88
C ALA A 207 -2.13 28.83 -7.86
N GLU A 208 -1.87 30.14 -7.90
CA GLU A 208 -0.54 30.70 -7.76
C GLU A 208 -0.03 30.50 -6.32
N PRO A 209 1.20 29.98 -6.11
CA PRO A 209 1.75 29.79 -4.77
C PRO A 209 2.22 31.12 -4.18
N LEU A 210 1.42 31.69 -3.29
CA LEU A 210 1.62 33.03 -2.73
C LEU A 210 2.34 33.05 -1.39
N SER A 211 2.60 31.89 -0.79
CA SER A 211 3.38 31.76 0.44
C SER A 211 4.36 30.58 0.37
N TYR A 212 5.40 30.65 1.22
CA TYR A 212 6.41 29.61 1.37
C TYR A 212 6.36 29.09 2.79
N TYR A 213 5.96 27.86 2.94
CA TYR A 213 5.78 27.16 4.21
C TYR A 213 7.02 26.32 4.54
N LEU A 214 7.68 26.64 5.66
CA LEU A 214 8.88 25.93 6.13
C LEU A 214 8.49 24.65 6.89
N ILE A 215 8.86 23.50 6.34
CA ILE A 215 8.69 22.20 6.98
C ILE A 215 10.02 21.62 7.49
N ASN A 216 9.95 20.61 8.38
CA ASN A 216 11.10 19.89 8.96
C ASN A 216 12.03 20.74 9.88
N ARG A 217 11.61 21.92 10.35
CA ARG A 217 12.39 22.65 11.35
C ARG A 217 12.36 21.94 12.72
N ALA A 218 13.44 22.08 13.49
CA ALA A 218 13.49 21.61 14.87
C ALA A 218 12.41 22.32 15.72
N GLY A 219 11.59 21.56 16.45
CA GLY A 219 10.49 22.08 17.28
C GLY A 219 9.17 22.31 16.54
N ASN A 220 9.02 21.82 15.30
CA ASN A 220 7.74 21.82 14.62
C ASN A 220 6.76 20.86 15.34
N THR A 221 5.59 21.37 15.71
CA THR A 221 4.53 20.61 16.43
C THR A 221 3.99 19.41 15.64
N ARG A 222 4.27 19.34 14.34
CA ARG A 222 3.80 18.25 13.45
C ARG A 222 4.55 16.92 13.63
N THR A 223 5.79 16.94 14.16
CA THR A 223 6.68 15.77 14.21
C THR A 223 6.83 15.15 15.60
N ASP A 224 6.48 15.83 16.67
CA ASP A 224 6.68 15.35 18.04
C ASP A 224 5.34 15.16 18.78
N LEU A 225 4.82 13.92 18.73
CA LEU A 225 3.52 13.56 19.32
C LEU A 225 3.61 13.41 20.86
N LYS A 226 3.44 14.52 21.56
CA LYS A 226 3.29 14.53 23.03
C LYS A 226 1.84 14.26 23.43
N PRO A 227 1.57 13.68 24.62
CA PRO A 227 0.20 13.46 25.11
C PRO A 227 -0.67 14.73 25.15
N THR A 228 -0.04 15.90 25.38
CA THR A 228 -0.71 17.21 25.40
C THR A 228 -1.29 17.63 24.05
N ILE A 229 -0.87 17.00 22.95
CA ILE A 229 -1.44 17.24 21.62
C ILE A 229 -2.91 16.80 21.55
N ILE A 230 -3.25 15.69 22.20
CA ILE A 230 -4.65 15.22 22.27
C ILE A 230 -5.51 16.24 23.01
N ASP A 231 -4.99 16.79 24.13
CA ASP A 231 -5.69 17.82 24.91
C ASP A 231 -5.96 19.06 24.06
N ALA A 232 -4.93 19.50 23.32
CA ALA A 232 -5.03 20.66 22.44
C ALA A 232 -6.08 20.44 21.34
N TRP A 233 -6.04 19.31 20.64
CA TRP A 233 -7.02 19.02 19.59
C TRP A 233 -8.45 18.92 20.11
N VAL A 234 -8.69 18.20 21.22
CA VAL A 234 -10.02 18.09 21.81
C VAL A 234 -10.53 19.49 22.19
N THR A 235 -9.70 20.30 22.82
CA THR A 235 -10.05 21.68 23.21
C THR A 235 -10.43 22.53 21.99
N VAL A 236 -9.62 22.49 20.94
CA VAL A 236 -9.86 23.28 19.72
C VAL A 236 -11.14 22.82 19.02
N PHE A 237 -11.32 21.51 18.80
CA PHE A 237 -12.49 21.03 18.08
C PHE A 237 -13.80 21.15 18.86
N LYS A 238 -13.75 21.08 20.19
CA LYS A 238 -14.91 21.46 21.04
C LYS A 238 -15.24 22.94 20.89
N SER A 239 -14.24 23.81 20.94
CA SER A 239 -14.42 25.25 20.73
C SER A 239 -15.00 25.58 19.35
N ILE A 240 -14.61 24.82 18.30
CA ILE A 240 -15.21 24.95 16.96
C ILE A 240 -16.70 24.58 17.00
N ALA A 241 -17.07 23.47 17.60
CA ALA A 241 -18.46 23.03 17.69
C ALA A 241 -19.34 24.05 18.48
N GLU A 242 -18.82 24.55 19.61
CA GLU A 242 -19.49 25.53 20.47
C GLU A 242 -19.73 26.88 19.77
N GLN A 243 -18.73 27.37 19.00
CA GLN A 243 -18.80 28.68 18.33
C GLN A 243 -19.54 28.63 16.98
N CYS A 244 -19.80 27.45 16.43
CA CYS A 244 -20.48 27.25 15.14
C CYS A 244 -21.69 26.33 15.20
N PRO A 245 -22.70 26.59 16.08
CA PRO A 245 -23.84 25.69 16.28
C PRO A 245 -24.69 25.50 15.01
N GLU A 246 -24.71 26.50 14.12
CA GLU A 246 -25.40 26.47 12.82
C GLU A 246 -24.55 25.91 11.68
N GLY A 247 -23.58 25.06 12.00
CA GLY A 247 -22.70 24.41 11.03
C GLY A 247 -23.48 23.58 10.00
N SER A 248 -23.02 23.59 8.73
CA SER A 248 -23.62 22.81 7.65
C SER A 248 -23.39 21.29 7.84
N GLU A 249 -24.08 20.44 7.06
CA GLU A 249 -23.89 18.97 7.10
C GLU A 249 -22.43 18.57 6.88
N ILE A 250 -21.74 19.20 5.91
CA ILE A 250 -20.33 18.94 5.65
C ILE A 250 -19.42 19.41 6.79
N PHE A 251 -19.74 20.51 7.44
CA PHE A 251 -19.02 20.98 8.63
C PHE A 251 -19.03 19.92 9.74
N TRP A 252 -20.20 19.40 10.13
CA TRP A 252 -20.34 18.38 11.17
C TRP A 252 -19.66 17.06 10.78
N TYR A 253 -19.75 16.68 9.52
CA TYR A 253 -19.05 15.51 9.01
C TYR A 253 -17.52 15.66 9.14
N ARG A 254 -16.97 16.83 8.79
CA ARG A 254 -15.53 17.08 8.92
C ARG A 254 -15.06 17.10 10.39
N LEU A 255 -15.86 17.61 11.31
CA LEU A 255 -15.58 17.52 12.74
C LEU A 255 -15.59 16.04 13.21
N PHE A 256 -16.47 15.22 12.67
CA PHE A 256 -16.48 13.79 12.96
C PHE A 256 -15.27 13.05 12.40
N GLU A 257 -14.77 13.42 11.23
CA GLU A 257 -13.49 12.89 10.73
C GLU A 257 -12.30 13.32 11.59
N ALA A 258 -12.30 14.57 12.08
CA ALA A 258 -11.31 15.02 13.05
C ALA A 258 -11.36 14.19 14.34
N PHE A 259 -12.54 13.86 14.85
CA PHE A 259 -12.71 12.93 15.99
C PHE A 259 -12.00 11.59 15.70
N TYR A 260 -12.22 10.98 14.55
CA TYR A 260 -11.54 9.74 14.19
C TYR A 260 -10.02 9.91 14.10
N SER A 261 -9.54 10.98 13.49
CA SER A 261 -8.11 11.28 13.40
C SER A 261 -7.46 11.37 14.78
N ILE A 262 -8.08 12.09 15.73
CA ILE A 262 -7.62 12.23 17.12
C ILE A 262 -7.65 10.87 17.83
N TYR A 263 -8.76 10.14 17.71
CA TYR A 263 -8.95 8.83 18.30
C TYR A 263 -7.85 7.83 17.90
N TYR A 264 -7.48 7.79 16.62
CA TYR A 264 -6.43 6.89 16.13
C TYR A 264 -5.01 7.30 16.56
N LYS A 265 -4.77 8.57 16.89
CA LYS A 265 -3.46 9.06 17.33
C LYS A 265 -3.12 8.70 18.79
N VAL A 266 -4.08 8.33 19.62
CA VAL A 266 -3.82 7.91 21.01
C VAL A 266 -2.87 6.71 21.09
N ASP A 267 -2.96 5.78 20.14
CA ASP A 267 -2.09 4.59 20.10
C ASP A 267 -0.62 4.93 19.83
N GLN A 268 -0.35 6.08 19.19
CA GLN A 268 0.99 6.55 18.88
C GLN A 268 1.68 7.23 20.08
N ILE A 269 0.92 7.54 21.15
CA ILE A 269 1.47 8.14 22.36
C ILE A 269 2.31 7.09 23.09
N LYS A 270 3.56 7.44 23.37
CA LYS A 270 4.43 6.68 24.26
C LYS A 270 3.99 6.95 25.70
N GLY A 271 3.45 5.95 26.39
CA GLY A 271 2.96 6.09 27.76
C GLY A 271 2.30 4.81 28.25
N ASP A 272 1.92 4.82 29.51
CA ASP A 272 1.20 3.71 30.12
C ASP A 272 -0.27 3.63 29.68
N GLU A 273 -0.90 2.51 29.93
CA GLU A 273 -2.30 2.23 29.57
C GLU A 273 -3.26 3.22 30.24
N LYS A 274 -2.96 3.66 31.48
CA LYS A 274 -3.78 4.60 32.22
C LYS A 274 -3.84 5.96 31.55
N LEU A 275 -2.69 6.47 31.07
CA LEU A 275 -2.64 7.73 30.32
C LEU A 275 -3.47 7.63 29.04
N LYS A 276 -3.38 6.51 28.30
CA LYS A 276 -4.19 6.30 27.09
C LYS A 276 -5.68 6.27 27.42
N GLU A 277 -6.07 5.58 28.49
CA GLU A 277 -7.46 5.55 28.95
C GLU A 277 -7.99 6.96 29.28
N GLU A 278 -7.21 7.77 30.01
CA GLU A 278 -7.53 9.17 30.27
C GLU A 278 -7.72 9.97 28.96
N LYS A 279 -6.87 9.75 27.94
CA LYS A 279 -7.04 10.41 26.64
C LYS A 279 -8.26 9.93 25.87
N TYR A 280 -8.60 8.65 25.93
CA TYR A 280 -9.85 8.15 25.34
C TYR A 280 -11.10 8.74 26.04
N GLU A 281 -11.12 8.84 27.37
CA GLU A 281 -12.24 9.49 28.06
C GLU A 281 -12.35 10.99 27.70
N LEU A 282 -11.22 11.69 27.55
CA LEU A 282 -11.23 13.07 27.07
C LEU A 282 -11.82 13.19 25.64
N ILE A 283 -11.41 12.31 24.71
CA ILE A 283 -11.94 12.30 23.34
C ILE A 283 -13.44 12.01 23.32
N TYR A 284 -13.93 11.19 24.24
CA TYR A 284 -15.37 10.95 24.36
C TYR A 284 -16.16 12.23 24.69
N THR A 285 -15.58 13.17 25.44
CA THR A 285 -16.24 14.47 25.68
C THR A 285 -16.44 15.26 24.39
N TYR A 286 -15.52 15.15 23.43
CA TYR A 286 -15.68 15.76 22.11
C TYR A 286 -16.75 15.05 21.27
N LEU A 287 -16.80 13.70 21.32
CA LEU A 287 -17.85 12.95 20.61
C LEU A 287 -19.25 13.37 21.06
N GLN A 288 -19.43 13.76 22.32
CA GLN A 288 -20.74 14.21 22.83
C GLN A 288 -21.27 15.45 22.12
N GLU A 289 -20.38 16.38 21.70
CA GLU A 289 -20.75 17.57 20.91
C GLU A 289 -21.27 17.19 19.50
N LEU A 290 -20.90 16.03 18.99
CA LEU A 290 -21.28 15.56 17.65
C LEU A 290 -22.61 14.77 17.63
N LEU A 291 -23.08 14.27 18.79
CA LEU A 291 -24.28 13.42 18.85
C LEU A 291 -25.55 14.11 18.32
N PRO A 292 -25.79 15.41 18.59
CA PRO A 292 -26.97 16.11 18.05
C PRO A 292 -27.01 16.16 16.52
N HIS A 293 -25.84 16.02 15.87
CA HIS A 293 -25.67 16.18 14.41
C HIS A 293 -25.57 14.84 13.66
N LYS A 294 -25.98 13.73 14.29
CA LYS A 294 -25.91 12.36 13.78
C LYS A 294 -26.40 12.22 12.33
N GLU A 295 -27.59 12.75 12.04
CA GLU A 295 -28.23 12.62 10.71
C GLU A 295 -27.36 13.26 9.62
N ALA A 296 -26.90 14.49 9.84
CA ALA A 296 -26.02 15.23 8.94
C ALA A 296 -24.68 14.50 8.71
N ILE A 297 -24.07 14.01 9.78
CA ILE A 297 -22.80 13.27 9.75
C ILE A 297 -22.94 11.98 8.93
N LEU A 298 -23.97 11.18 9.21
CA LEU A 298 -24.17 9.90 8.53
C LEU A 298 -24.48 10.09 7.03
N LYS A 299 -25.29 11.09 6.69
CA LYS A 299 -25.61 11.44 5.31
C LYS A 299 -24.34 11.76 4.51
N LYS A 300 -23.49 12.66 5.04
CA LYS A 300 -22.21 13.03 4.37
C LYS A 300 -21.17 11.91 4.41
N ASN A 301 -21.17 11.08 5.45
CA ASN A 301 -20.33 9.90 5.46
C ASN A 301 -20.68 8.89 4.35
N GLU A 302 -21.94 8.75 3.98
CA GLU A 302 -22.35 7.93 2.82
C GLU A 302 -21.89 8.52 1.50
N GLU A 303 -21.84 9.85 1.41
CA GLU A 303 -21.43 10.57 0.21
C GLU A 303 -19.91 10.51 -0.03
N TYR A 304 -19.10 10.63 1.03
CA TYR A 304 -17.65 10.78 0.93
C TYR A 304 -16.85 9.53 1.33
N GLN A 305 -17.47 8.51 1.94
CA GLN A 305 -16.78 7.31 2.41
C GLN A 305 -17.44 6.02 1.90
N GLN A 306 -16.64 5.11 1.38
CA GLN A 306 -17.08 3.76 0.98
C GLN A 306 -17.04 2.79 2.16
N ASP A 307 -17.87 3.03 3.17
CA ASP A 307 -17.93 2.17 4.34
C ASP A 307 -18.64 0.84 4.07
N THR A 308 -18.09 -0.25 4.63
CA THR A 308 -18.82 -1.53 4.68
C THR A 308 -20.10 -1.41 5.53
N SER A 309 -21.08 -2.28 5.29
CA SER A 309 -22.33 -2.32 6.09
C SER A 309 -22.07 -2.40 7.59
N ARG A 310 -21.01 -3.10 8.00
CA ARG A 310 -20.58 -3.21 9.40
C ARG A 310 -20.07 -1.87 9.96
N MET A 311 -19.26 -1.15 9.17
CA MET A 311 -18.73 0.18 9.57
C MET A 311 -19.86 1.21 9.68
N LYS A 312 -20.77 1.23 8.69
CA LYS A 312 -21.98 2.10 8.75
C LYS A 312 -22.80 1.86 10.01
N ALA A 313 -23.09 0.58 10.33
CA ALA A 313 -23.83 0.23 11.54
C ALA A 313 -23.07 0.60 12.82
N GLN A 314 -21.74 0.49 12.83
CA GLN A 314 -20.90 0.88 13.98
C GLN A 314 -20.92 2.40 14.18
N LYS A 315 -20.75 3.19 13.12
CA LYS A 315 -20.80 4.67 13.18
C LYS A 315 -22.18 5.16 13.62
N ALA A 316 -23.26 4.55 13.12
CA ALA A 316 -24.62 4.87 13.54
C ALA A 316 -24.85 4.63 15.04
N LYS A 317 -24.32 3.52 15.60
CA LYS A 317 -24.38 3.24 17.05
C LYS A 317 -23.49 4.16 17.88
N LEU A 318 -22.33 4.56 17.32
CA LEU A 318 -21.41 5.48 17.99
C LEU A 318 -22.00 6.87 18.11
N LEU A 319 -22.75 7.33 17.12
CA LEU A 319 -23.43 8.63 17.07
C LEU A 319 -24.85 8.61 17.69
N ASP A 320 -25.32 7.48 18.21
CA ASP A 320 -26.62 7.39 18.84
C ASP A 320 -26.51 7.62 20.35
N PRO A 321 -27.17 8.65 20.93
CA PRO A 321 -27.05 9.00 22.35
C PRO A 321 -27.30 7.82 23.31
N ALA A 322 -28.22 6.90 22.95
CA ALA A 322 -28.56 5.75 23.78
C ALA A 322 -27.47 4.66 23.79
N SER A 323 -26.65 4.56 22.76
CA SER A 323 -25.63 3.52 22.61
C SER A 323 -24.21 4.04 22.47
N SER A 324 -24.01 5.35 22.34
CA SER A 324 -22.71 6.00 22.09
C SER A 324 -21.64 5.59 23.10
N GLN A 325 -21.88 5.81 24.38
CA GLN A 325 -20.91 5.53 25.44
C GLN A 325 -20.48 4.06 25.47
N LYS A 326 -21.46 3.14 25.39
CA LYS A 326 -21.18 1.69 25.37
C LYS A 326 -20.40 1.30 24.14
N THR A 327 -20.77 1.84 22.99
CA THR A 327 -20.09 1.55 21.70
C THR A 327 -18.68 2.09 21.74
N TYR A 328 -18.48 3.33 22.16
CA TYR A 328 -17.18 3.99 22.25
C TYR A 328 -16.23 3.23 23.21
N ARG A 329 -16.68 2.91 24.43
CA ARG A 329 -15.90 2.13 25.40
C ARG A 329 -15.52 0.75 24.86
N SER A 330 -16.43 0.08 24.18
CA SER A 330 -16.12 -1.21 23.53
C SER A 330 -15.04 -1.07 22.47
N LEU A 331 -14.98 0.04 21.73
CA LEU A 331 -13.97 0.30 20.71
C LEU A 331 -12.59 0.52 21.32
N TYR A 332 -12.46 1.43 22.29
CA TYR A 332 -11.14 1.70 22.86
C TYR A 332 -10.63 0.56 23.75
N HIS A 333 -11.50 -0.15 24.48
CA HIS A 333 -11.10 -1.35 25.22
C HIS A 333 -10.57 -2.44 24.29
N LYS A 334 -11.18 -2.64 23.10
CA LYS A 334 -10.63 -3.56 22.11
C LYS A 334 -9.23 -3.16 21.64
N ARG A 335 -8.94 -1.87 21.58
CA ARG A 335 -7.60 -1.37 21.21
C ARG A 335 -6.60 -1.52 22.35
N LEU A 336 -6.95 -1.11 23.57
CA LEU A 336 -6.12 -1.27 24.76
C LEU A 336 -5.78 -2.75 25.00
N TYR A 337 -6.79 -3.62 25.08
CA TYR A 337 -6.57 -5.06 25.24
C TYR A 337 -5.93 -5.71 24.00
N GLY A 338 -6.10 -5.13 22.82
CA GLY A 338 -5.38 -5.51 21.59
C GLY A 338 -3.89 -5.23 21.72
N SER A 339 -3.49 -4.07 22.28
CA SER A 339 -2.10 -3.73 22.54
C SER A 339 -1.51 -4.59 23.67
N LEU A 340 -2.27 -4.87 24.74
CA LEU A 340 -1.89 -5.84 25.78
C LEU A 340 -1.73 -7.25 25.20
N LYS A 341 -2.69 -7.69 24.35
CA LYS A 341 -2.54 -8.93 23.58
C LYS A 341 -1.28 -8.93 22.70
N GLN A 342 -0.94 -7.80 22.08
CA GLN A 342 0.26 -7.68 21.26
C GLN A 342 1.53 -7.69 22.13
N SER A 343 1.53 -7.03 23.29
CA SER A 343 2.65 -7.06 24.24
C SER A 343 2.81 -8.44 24.88
N VAL A 344 1.72 -9.10 25.27
CA VAL A 344 1.70 -10.49 25.72
C VAL A 344 2.12 -11.42 24.57
N LYS A 345 1.65 -11.18 23.35
CA LYS A 345 2.06 -11.92 22.14
C LYS A 345 3.55 -11.73 21.87
N ASN A 346 4.10 -10.52 21.98
CA ASN A 346 5.52 -10.25 21.83
C ASN A 346 6.34 -10.91 22.94
N PHE A 347 5.88 -10.87 24.20
CA PHE A 347 6.51 -11.59 25.31
C PHE A 347 6.49 -13.11 25.08
N VAL A 348 5.33 -13.64 24.66
CA VAL A 348 5.15 -15.06 24.31
C VAL A 348 6.02 -15.44 23.11
N LEU A 349 6.10 -14.60 22.07
CA LEU A 349 6.92 -14.87 20.88
C LEU A 349 8.41 -14.76 21.13
N ASN A 350 8.85 -13.94 22.10
CA ASN A 350 10.24 -13.82 22.51
C ASN A 350 10.69 -14.95 23.46
N ASN A 351 9.75 -15.74 24.00
CA ASN A 351 10.03 -16.93 24.78
C ASN A 351 9.76 -18.19 23.95
N ALA A 352 10.82 -18.92 23.59
CA ALA A 352 10.75 -20.04 22.65
C ALA A 352 9.73 -21.14 23.04
N ALA A 353 9.55 -21.43 24.33
CA ALA A 353 8.59 -22.42 24.81
C ALA A 353 7.14 -21.91 24.73
N LEU A 354 6.91 -20.67 25.17
CA LEU A 354 5.57 -20.04 25.11
C LEU A 354 5.15 -19.72 23.67
N SER A 355 6.09 -19.33 22.82
CA SER A 355 5.86 -19.12 21.39
C SER A 355 5.38 -20.38 20.69
N ARG A 356 5.98 -21.52 21.05
CA ARG A 356 5.57 -22.83 20.51
C ARG A 356 4.15 -23.21 20.94
N LEU A 357 3.81 -23.02 22.22
CA LEU A 357 2.46 -23.27 22.76
C LEU A 357 1.40 -22.32 22.15
N TYR A 358 1.73 -21.05 22.00
CA TYR A 358 0.87 -20.03 21.38
C TYR A 358 0.61 -20.36 19.91
N GLY A 359 1.65 -20.76 19.16
CA GLY A 359 1.53 -21.20 17.78
C GLY A 359 0.62 -22.41 17.64
N VAL A 360 0.79 -23.42 18.48
CA VAL A 360 -0.05 -24.62 18.53
C VAL A 360 -1.53 -24.25 18.83
N TYR A 361 -1.78 -23.42 19.83
CA TYR A 361 -3.14 -23.00 20.18
C TYR A 361 -3.83 -22.25 19.03
N HIS A 362 -3.16 -21.23 18.45
CA HIS A 362 -3.73 -20.46 17.34
C HIS A 362 -3.95 -21.32 16.09
N PHE A 363 -3.03 -22.21 15.80
CA PHE A 363 -3.17 -23.15 14.70
C PHE A 363 -4.42 -24.03 14.87
N HIS A 364 -4.61 -24.64 16.04
CA HIS A 364 -5.79 -25.47 16.28
C HIS A 364 -7.10 -24.69 16.32
N ALA A 365 -7.10 -23.48 16.90
CA ALA A 365 -8.29 -22.64 16.97
C ALA A 365 -8.78 -22.20 15.58
N LYS A 366 -7.87 -21.79 14.70
CA LYS A 366 -8.19 -21.40 13.31
C LYS A 366 -8.97 -22.50 12.59
N TYR A 367 -8.46 -23.74 12.63
CA TYR A 367 -9.07 -24.88 11.95
C TYR A 367 -10.32 -25.41 12.66
N TRP A 368 -10.44 -25.20 13.98
CA TRP A 368 -11.65 -25.54 14.71
C TRP A 368 -12.84 -24.67 14.28
N TYR A 369 -12.62 -23.36 14.08
CA TYR A 369 -13.65 -22.45 13.57
C TYR A 369 -14.02 -22.74 12.12
N ALA A 370 -13.10 -23.13 11.27
CA ALA A 370 -13.33 -23.44 9.86
C ALA A 370 -13.97 -24.82 9.60
N ARG A 371 -14.09 -25.66 10.65
CA ARG A 371 -14.47 -27.09 10.51
C ARG A 371 -15.89 -27.34 10.00
N ASN A 372 -16.82 -26.45 10.26
CA ASN A 372 -18.24 -26.63 9.97
C ASN A 372 -18.70 -25.91 8.70
N ASP A 373 -17.79 -25.25 7.98
CA ASP A 373 -18.13 -24.51 6.77
C ASP A 373 -18.07 -25.42 5.51
N GLU A 374 -18.80 -25.01 4.48
CA GLU A 374 -18.74 -25.63 3.16
C GLU A 374 -17.31 -25.60 2.61
N ARG A 375 -16.77 -26.77 2.22
CA ARG A 375 -15.34 -26.90 1.87
C ARG A 375 -14.99 -26.40 0.47
N MET A 376 -15.99 -26.28 -0.41
CA MET A 376 -15.86 -25.78 -1.77
C MET A 376 -17.09 -24.95 -2.10
N ILE A 377 -16.89 -23.70 -2.47
CA ILE A 377 -17.93 -22.78 -2.94
C ILE A 377 -17.56 -22.39 -4.36
N LEU A 378 -18.44 -22.60 -5.32
CA LEU A 378 -18.19 -22.33 -6.74
C LEU A 378 -19.09 -21.22 -7.27
N HIS A 379 -18.61 -20.52 -8.29
CA HIS A 379 -19.46 -19.65 -9.11
C HIS A 379 -20.54 -20.49 -9.80
N PRO A 380 -21.79 -20.00 -9.93
CA PRO A 380 -22.91 -20.79 -10.49
C PRO A 380 -22.69 -21.35 -11.92
N GLN A 381 -21.89 -20.67 -12.72
CA GLN A 381 -21.58 -21.03 -14.11
C GLN A 381 -20.31 -21.90 -14.25
N VAL A 382 -19.76 -22.40 -13.14
CA VAL A 382 -18.50 -23.15 -13.15
C VAL A 382 -18.73 -24.55 -12.64
N LYS A 383 -18.22 -25.54 -13.37
CA LYS A 383 -18.21 -26.97 -12.95
C LYS A 383 -16.80 -27.35 -12.53
N CYS A 384 -16.69 -28.10 -11.44
CA CYS A 384 -15.41 -28.50 -10.86
C CYS A 384 -15.41 -30.00 -10.51
N GLU A 385 -14.42 -30.69 -11.03
CA GLU A 385 -14.22 -32.15 -10.75
C GLU A 385 -12.73 -32.44 -10.54
N ALA A 386 -12.40 -33.50 -9.82
CA ALA A 386 -11.04 -33.96 -9.68
C ALA A 386 -10.61 -34.71 -10.95
N LEU A 387 -9.38 -34.44 -11.43
CA LEU A 387 -8.85 -35.19 -12.58
C LEU A 387 -8.64 -36.68 -12.24
N ILE A 388 -8.20 -36.95 -11.01
CA ILE A 388 -8.07 -38.30 -10.46
C ILE A 388 -8.57 -38.25 -9.01
N ASP A 389 -9.54 -39.10 -8.67
CA ASP A 389 -10.11 -39.14 -7.32
C ASP A 389 -9.32 -40.01 -6.34
N GLU A 390 -8.42 -40.88 -6.83
CA GLU A 390 -7.64 -41.78 -5.99
C GLU A 390 -6.29 -41.21 -5.58
N GLY A 391 -5.95 -41.36 -4.30
CA GLY A 391 -4.64 -41.04 -3.75
C GLY A 391 -4.33 -39.55 -3.61
N VAL A 392 -3.09 -39.27 -3.29
CA VAL A 392 -2.53 -37.90 -3.23
C VAL A 392 -1.87 -37.62 -4.57
N ASN A 393 -2.47 -36.70 -5.32
CA ASN A 393 -1.93 -36.28 -6.61
C ASN A 393 -1.87 -34.74 -6.72
N PHE A 394 -0.99 -34.25 -7.56
CA PHE A 394 -0.79 -32.82 -7.81
C PHE A 394 0.01 -32.64 -9.10
N PHE A 395 -0.06 -31.47 -9.70
CA PHE A 395 0.80 -31.16 -10.84
C PHE A 395 2.06 -30.41 -10.40
N GLY A 396 1.90 -29.32 -9.69
CA GLY A 396 3.00 -28.47 -9.25
C GLY A 396 2.74 -26.98 -9.49
N TYR A 397 3.60 -26.31 -10.28
CA TYR A 397 3.58 -24.86 -10.38
C TYR A 397 2.59 -24.34 -11.45
N TYR A 398 2.31 -23.04 -11.42
CA TYR A 398 1.32 -22.40 -12.29
C TYR A 398 1.85 -21.99 -13.68
N ASP A 399 3.17 -22.08 -13.91
CA ASP A 399 3.87 -21.65 -15.12
C ASP A 399 3.78 -22.60 -16.32
N LYS A 400 3.15 -23.78 -16.13
CA LYS A 400 3.05 -24.84 -17.15
C LYS A 400 1.65 -25.43 -17.19
N PRO A 401 1.13 -25.77 -18.38
CA PRO A 401 -0.16 -26.46 -18.47
C PRO A 401 -0.08 -27.91 -17.94
N CYS A 402 -1.01 -28.24 -17.06
CA CYS A 402 -1.22 -29.61 -16.60
C CYS A 402 -1.91 -30.45 -17.68
N VAL A 403 -2.86 -29.87 -18.40
CA VAL A 403 -3.59 -30.49 -19.50
C VAL A 403 -3.13 -29.88 -20.81
N ALA A 404 -2.67 -30.72 -21.72
CA ALA A 404 -2.32 -30.37 -23.08
C ALA A 404 -2.50 -31.59 -24.03
N TYR A 405 -2.75 -31.30 -25.31
CA TYR A 405 -2.93 -32.33 -26.35
C TYR A 405 -4.04 -33.36 -26.02
N GLY A 406 -5.02 -32.97 -25.20
CA GLY A 406 -6.11 -33.87 -24.76
C GLY A 406 -5.70 -34.79 -23.60
N HIS A 407 -4.51 -34.66 -23.04
CA HIS A 407 -4.00 -35.52 -21.97
C HIS A 407 -3.71 -34.72 -20.69
N SER A 408 -3.87 -35.34 -19.53
CA SER A 408 -3.51 -34.78 -18.22
C SER A 408 -2.20 -35.36 -17.71
N LEU A 409 -1.32 -34.50 -17.12
CA LEU A 409 -0.05 -34.90 -16.51
C LEU A 409 -0.04 -34.56 -15.02
N LEU A 410 0.21 -35.58 -14.17
CA LEU A 410 0.20 -35.41 -12.72
C LEU A 410 1.34 -36.16 -12.02
N HIS A 411 1.70 -35.72 -10.82
CA HIS A 411 2.50 -36.48 -9.85
C HIS A 411 1.56 -37.19 -8.88
N ARG A 412 1.87 -38.46 -8.55
CA ARG A 412 1.18 -39.23 -7.50
C ARG A 412 2.16 -39.61 -6.40
N VAL A 413 1.81 -39.30 -5.16
CA VAL A 413 2.56 -39.73 -3.98
C VAL A 413 2.00 -41.03 -3.48
N ASN A 414 2.80 -42.09 -3.52
CA ASN A 414 2.34 -43.49 -3.21
C ASN A 414 2.40 -43.80 -1.71
N SER A 415 2.77 -42.89 -0.85
CA SER A 415 2.98 -43.12 0.58
C SER A 415 2.08 -42.25 1.44
N THR A 416 1.72 -42.72 2.62
CA THR A 416 1.07 -41.94 3.67
C THR A 416 2.01 -40.96 4.36
N SER A 417 3.34 -41.18 4.26
CA SER A 417 4.36 -40.24 4.70
C SER A 417 4.49 -39.10 3.70
N LEU A 418 4.59 -37.87 4.17
CA LEU A 418 4.77 -36.68 3.34
C LEU A 418 6.26 -36.28 3.25
N SER A 419 7.16 -37.26 3.35
CA SER A 419 8.62 -37.06 3.31
C SER A 419 9.13 -36.87 1.88
N TYR A 420 10.19 -36.06 1.69
CA TYR A 420 10.80 -35.77 0.38
C TYR A 420 11.72 -36.88 -0.14
N ASP A 421 12.04 -37.90 0.65
CA ASP A 421 12.90 -39.03 0.27
C ASP A 421 12.14 -40.14 -0.52
N GLN A 422 10.88 -39.88 -0.81
CA GLN A 422 10.01 -40.85 -1.46
C GLN A 422 9.95 -40.65 -2.96
N LYS A 423 9.69 -41.75 -3.66
CA LYS A 423 9.37 -41.71 -5.08
C LYS A 423 7.97 -41.17 -5.29
N VAL A 424 7.81 -40.37 -6.33
CA VAL A 424 6.54 -39.98 -6.90
C VAL A 424 6.42 -40.61 -8.30
N ASP A 425 5.24 -41.07 -8.64
CA ASP A 425 4.92 -41.50 -10.00
C ASP A 425 4.50 -40.29 -10.84
N LEU A 426 4.90 -40.25 -12.09
CA LEU A 426 4.32 -39.39 -13.10
C LEU A 426 3.24 -40.15 -13.85
N LEU A 427 2.05 -39.56 -13.87
CA LEU A 427 0.87 -40.13 -14.48
C LEU A 427 0.45 -39.32 -15.70
N VAL A 428 0.11 -40.00 -16.78
CA VAL A 428 -0.65 -39.44 -17.90
C VAL A 428 -2.00 -40.15 -17.95
N ASP A 429 -3.09 -39.38 -17.87
CA ASP A 429 -4.45 -39.87 -17.77
C ASP A 429 -4.64 -41.00 -16.72
N GLY A 430 -4.05 -40.81 -15.58
CA GLY A 430 -4.07 -41.75 -14.46
C GLY A 430 -3.14 -42.96 -14.59
N LYS A 431 -2.49 -43.17 -15.75
CA LYS A 431 -1.53 -44.27 -15.97
C LYS A 431 -0.11 -43.81 -15.68
N LYS A 432 0.64 -44.63 -14.94
CA LYS A 432 2.06 -44.35 -14.64
C LYS A 432 2.89 -44.48 -15.92
N VAL A 433 3.63 -43.41 -16.24
CA VAL A 433 4.56 -43.33 -17.39
C VAL A 433 6.01 -43.19 -16.94
N SER A 434 6.29 -42.66 -15.74
CA SER A 434 7.61 -42.52 -15.18
C SER A 434 7.59 -42.43 -13.66
N GLU A 435 8.77 -42.36 -13.02
CA GLU A 435 8.92 -42.12 -11.59
C GLU A 435 10.18 -41.27 -11.33
N THR A 436 10.20 -40.58 -10.20
CA THR A 436 11.37 -39.81 -9.73
C THR A 436 11.39 -39.66 -8.21
N THR A 437 12.60 -39.50 -7.64
CA THR A 437 12.82 -39.05 -6.24
C THR A 437 13.13 -37.57 -6.16
N THR A 438 13.21 -36.87 -7.30
CA THR A 438 13.57 -35.46 -7.45
C THR A 438 12.31 -34.63 -7.63
N TRP A 439 11.78 -34.13 -6.54
CA TRP A 439 10.54 -33.38 -6.53
C TRP A 439 10.39 -32.52 -5.27
N ASN A 440 9.50 -31.58 -5.32
CA ASN A 440 9.01 -30.83 -4.15
C ASN A 440 7.50 -30.57 -4.27
N TRP A 441 6.86 -30.20 -3.16
CA TRP A 441 5.40 -30.04 -3.11
C TRP A 441 4.88 -28.84 -3.93
N GLN A 442 5.70 -27.84 -4.19
CA GLN A 442 5.26 -26.63 -4.90
C GLN A 442 5.39 -26.76 -6.42
N GLN A 443 6.46 -27.39 -6.88
CA GLN A 443 6.81 -27.41 -8.31
C GLN A 443 6.87 -28.83 -8.90
N GLY A 444 6.65 -29.85 -8.09
CA GLY A 444 6.82 -31.24 -8.53
C GLY A 444 8.27 -31.51 -8.95
N SER A 445 8.44 -32.30 -9.99
CA SER A 445 9.72 -32.61 -10.65
C SER A 445 10.02 -31.68 -11.82
N MET A 446 9.42 -30.49 -11.89
CA MET A 446 9.42 -29.58 -13.06
C MET A 446 8.87 -30.26 -14.32
N ALA A 447 7.91 -31.17 -14.16
CA ALA A 447 7.31 -31.90 -15.27
C ALA A 447 6.63 -30.95 -16.26
N ALA A 448 6.82 -31.19 -17.54
CA ALA A 448 6.30 -30.37 -18.64
C ALA A 448 6.01 -31.22 -19.89
N TRP A 449 5.04 -30.82 -20.68
CA TRP A 449 4.81 -31.36 -22.01
C TRP A 449 5.88 -30.87 -22.98
N VAL A 450 6.52 -31.77 -23.69
CA VAL A 450 7.43 -31.47 -24.82
C VAL A 450 6.62 -31.39 -26.13
N ASP A 451 5.86 -32.43 -26.40
CA ASP A 451 4.94 -32.57 -27.52
C ASP A 451 3.76 -33.45 -27.13
N GLU A 452 2.92 -33.89 -28.08
CA GLU A 452 1.76 -34.75 -27.85
C GLU A 452 2.09 -36.16 -27.34
N THR A 453 3.35 -36.60 -27.46
CA THR A 453 3.83 -37.92 -27.09
C THR A 453 4.94 -37.95 -26.06
N HIS A 454 5.52 -36.80 -25.71
CA HIS A 454 6.63 -36.76 -24.77
C HIS A 454 6.38 -35.78 -23.63
N ILE A 455 6.76 -36.23 -22.43
CA ILE A 455 6.90 -35.36 -21.25
C ILE A 455 8.37 -35.28 -20.83
N LEU A 456 8.79 -34.12 -20.27
CA LEU A 456 10.09 -33.94 -19.66
C LEU A 456 9.93 -33.75 -18.15
N HIS A 457 10.85 -34.35 -17.36
CA HIS A 457 10.91 -34.11 -15.92
C HIS A 457 12.32 -34.29 -15.37
N ASN A 458 12.58 -33.71 -14.20
CA ASN A 458 13.89 -33.84 -13.52
C ASN A 458 13.96 -35.16 -12.70
N PHE A 459 15.18 -35.70 -12.60
CA PHE A 459 15.49 -36.87 -11.80
C PHE A 459 16.92 -36.78 -11.23
N PHE A 460 17.25 -37.65 -10.29
CA PHE A 460 18.57 -37.80 -9.70
C PHE A 460 19.18 -39.13 -10.12
N ASP A 461 20.36 -39.09 -10.74
CA ASP A 461 21.05 -40.27 -11.26
C ASP A 461 21.90 -41.00 -10.21
N GLY A 462 21.87 -40.56 -8.93
CA GLY A 462 22.70 -41.00 -7.84
C GLY A 462 23.94 -40.14 -7.62
N ARG A 463 24.25 -39.18 -8.52
CA ARG A 463 25.41 -38.28 -8.45
C ARG A 463 25.01 -36.81 -8.69
N ALA A 464 24.14 -36.56 -9.64
CA ALA A 464 23.72 -35.22 -10.03
C ALA A 464 22.23 -35.16 -10.37
N PHE A 465 21.66 -33.96 -10.31
CA PHE A 465 20.35 -33.71 -10.90
C PHE A 465 20.46 -33.62 -12.43
N ARG A 466 19.51 -34.28 -13.11
CA ARG A 466 19.41 -34.36 -14.57
C ARG A 466 17.95 -34.22 -14.98
N SER A 467 17.69 -34.17 -16.28
CA SER A 467 16.33 -34.27 -16.82
C SER A 467 16.23 -35.40 -17.83
N LYS A 468 15.00 -35.86 -18.07
CA LYS A 468 14.71 -36.86 -19.10
C LYS A 468 13.37 -36.58 -19.78
N ALA A 469 13.35 -36.78 -21.11
CA ALA A 469 12.13 -36.85 -21.89
C ALA A 469 11.67 -38.31 -21.97
N VAL A 470 10.38 -38.55 -21.73
CA VAL A 470 9.77 -39.88 -21.72
C VAL A 470 8.64 -39.91 -22.75
N ASN A 471 8.69 -40.88 -23.67
CA ASN A 471 7.59 -41.15 -24.58
C ASN A 471 6.46 -41.85 -23.81
N ILE A 472 5.28 -41.21 -23.74
CA ILE A 472 4.13 -41.70 -22.95
C ILE A 472 3.49 -42.98 -23.52
N LEU A 473 3.75 -43.31 -24.79
CA LEU A 473 3.18 -44.49 -25.48
C LEU A 473 4.13 -45.70 -25.42
N THR A 474 5.44 -45.47 -25.63
CA THR A 474 6.43 -46.55 -25.71
C THR A 474 7.21 -46.77 -24.43
N GLY A 475 7.28 -45.74 -23.57
CA GLY A 475 8.14 -45.71 -22.36
C GLY A 475 9.61 -45.45 -22.67
N GLU A 476 9.99 -45.26 -23.92
CA GLU A 476 11.37 -44.88 -24.28
C GLU A 476 11.72 -43.52 -23.67
N CYS A 477 12.95 -43.38 -23.22
CA CYS A 477 13.42 -42.12 -22.61
C CYS A 477 14.75 -41.66 -23.19
N ARG A 478 14.87 -40.35 -23.33
CA ARG A 478 16.12 -39.65 -23.60
C ARG A 478 16.52 -38.85 -22.38
N GLU A 479 17.70 -39.11 -21.82
CA GLU A 479 18.25 -38.39 -20.69
C GLU A 479 19.10 -37.20 -21.17
N TYR A 480 19.15 -36.15 -20.34
CA TYR A 480 19.95 -34.93 -20.57
C TYR A 480 20.86 -34.69 -19.37
N CYS A 481 22.01 -34.07 -19.65
CA CYS A 481 23.11 -33.90 -18.70
C CYS A 481 22.78 -32.95 -17.53
N PHE A 482 21.71 -32.17 -17.59
CA PHE A 482 21.37 -31.17 -16.57
C PHE A 482 19.85 -31.12 -16.29
N PRO A 483 19.40 -30.70 -15.09
CA PRO A 483 17.99 -30.49 -14.81
C PRO A 483 17.48 -29.24 -15.56
N VAL A 484 16.19 -29.22 -15.88
CA VAL A 484 15.53 -28.10 -16.54
C VAL A 484 14.53 -27.42 -15.60
N TYR A 485 14.50 -26.08 -15.57
CA TYR A 485 13.53 -25.29 -14.82
C TYR A 485 12.43 -24.74 -15.75
N SER A 486 12.80 -24.05 -16.81
CA SER A 486 11.88 -23.51 -17.81
C SER A 486 12.33 -23.91 -19.22
N LEU A 487 11.38 -24.25 -20.08
CA LEU A 487 11.62 -24.73 -21.45
C LEU A 487 11.31 -23.65 -22.47
N SER A 488 12.13 -23.53 -23.53
CA SER A 488 11.79 -22.76 -24.73
C SER A 488 10.53 -23.28 -25.40
N LYS A 489 9.83 -22.43 -26.16
CA LYS A 489 8.60 -22.83 -26.87
C LYS A 489 8.87 -23.93 -27.91
N ASP A 490 9.99 -23.87 -28.62
CA ASP A 490 10.43 -24.86 -29.62
C ASP A 490 11.09 -26.11 -29.02
N LYS A 491 11.29 -26.12 -27.66
CA LYS A 491 11.87 -27.24 -26.90
C LYS A 491 13.33 -27.57 -27.27
N THR A 492 14.05 -26.62 -27.92
CA THR A 492 15.45 -26.79 -28.27
C THR A 492 16.40 -26.52 -27.12
N PHE A 493 15.99 -25.66 -26.18
CA PHE A 493 16.78 -25.33 -24.99
C PHE A 493 15.90 -25.16 -23.74
N GLY A 494 16.55 -25.17 -22.61
CA GLY A 494 15.96 -24.79 -21.34
C GLY A 494 16.88 -23.89 -20.52
N LEU A 495 16.29 -23.15 -19.59
CA LEU A 495 17.03 -22.47 -18.54
C LEU A 495 16.87 -23.25 -17.24
N SER A 496 17.92 -23.21 -16.42
CA SER A 496 17.96 -23.92 -15.14
C SER A 496 18.70 -23.14 -14.06
N LEU A 497 18.70 -23.67 -12.87
CA LEU A 497 19.35 -23.11 -11.70
C LEU A 497 19.84 -24.21 -10.76
N ASN A 498 20.55 -23.83 -9.68
CA ASN A 498 21.03 -24.75 -8.67
C ASN A 498 19.92 -25.11 -7.67
N PHE A 499 19.31 -26.27 -7.85
CA PHE A 499 18.24 -26.77 -6.95
C PHE A 499 18.73 -27.09 -5.54
N SER A 500 20.04 -27.43 -5.35
CA SER A 500 20.63 -27.61 -4.00
C SER A 500 20.74 -26.28 -3.26
N ARG A 501 21.08 -25.18 -3.97
CA ARG A 501 21.04 -23.81 -3.40
C ARG A 501 19.63 -23.44 -2.95
N LEU A 502 18.63 -23.73 -3.79
CA LEU A 502 17.22 -23.51 -3.41
C LEU A 502 16.84 -24.34 -2.19
N ALA A 503 17.16 -25.63 -2.14
CA ALA A 503 16.86 -26.48 -1.00
C ALA A 503 17.43 -25.94 0.32
N LYS A 504 18.61 -25.30 0.29
CA LYS A 504 19.25 -24.67 1.45
C LYS A 504 18.60 -23.35 1.85
N LEU A 505 18.28 -22.48 0.87
CA LEU A 505 17.80 -21.12 1.11
C LEU A 505 16.27 -21.00 1.14
N ARG A 506 15.56 -21.93 0.51
CA ARG A 506 14.09 -21.99 0.46
C ARG A 506 13.63 -23.41 0.16
N LYS A 507 13.34 -24.18 1.20
CA LYS A 507 13.04 -25.61 1.16
C LYS A 507 11.94 -26.00 0.17
N ASP A 508 10.91 -25.17 0.04
CA ASP A 508 9.71 -25.44 -0.78
C ASP A 508 9.98 -25.49 -2.29
N TYR A 509 11.17 -25.09 -2.77
CA TYR A 509 11.49 -25.01 -4.22
C TYR A 509 12.72 -25.80 -4.64
N GLY A 510 13.43 -26.42 -3.71
CA GLY A 510 14.65 -27.18 -4.01
C GLY A 510 14.45 -28.68 -4.02
N TYR A 511 15.50 -29.42 -4.35
CA TYR A 511 15.55 -30.88 -4.30
C TYR A 511 16.48 -31.36 -3.19
N PHE A 512 16.13 -32.46 -2.52
CA PHE A 512 16.78 -32.93 -1.29
C PHE A 512 17.66 -34.18 -1.47
N ASN A 513 17.85 -34.64 -2.71
CA ASN A 513 18.64 -35.84 -3.01
C ASN A 513 20.13 -35.66 -2.75
N LEU A 514 20.66 -34.43 -2.84
CA LEU A 514 22.03 -34.11 -2.50
C LEU A 514 22.13 -33.52 -1.09
N PRO A 515 23.07 -33.97 -0.24
CA PRO A 515 23.29 -33.37 1.06
C PRO A 515 23.67 -31.91 0.90
N TYR A 516 23.25 -31.09 1.88
CA TYR A 516 23.60 -29.68 1.93
C TYR A 516 25.11 -29.50 2.01
N GLN A 517 25.71 -29.01 0.92
CA GLN A 517 27.08 -28.54 0.88
C GLN A 517 27.15 -27.03 1.18
N ASP A 518 28.32 -26.49 1.33
CA ASP A 518 28.53 -25.08 1.35
C ASP A 518 28.02 -24.47 0.03
N LEU A 519 27.42 -23.26 0.11
CA LEU A 519 26.94 -22.60 -1.09
C LEU A 519 28.13 -22.26 -1.99
N PRO A 520 28.07 -22.57 -3.30
CA PRO A 520 29.08 -22.11 -4.25
C PRO A 520 29.21 -20.59 -4.24
N ALA A 521 30.36 -20.07 -4.62
CA ALA A 521 30.58 -18.65 -4.82
C ALA A 521 29.60 -18.09 -5.88
N ASN A 522 29.34 -16.80 -5.84
CA ASN A 522 28.41 -16.17 -6.78
C ASN A 522 28.90 -16.22 -8.23
N GLU A 523 30.19 -16.35 -8.45
CA GLU A 523 30.85 -16.52 -9.76
C GLU A 523 30.70 -17.94 -10.32
N GLU A 524 30.39 -18.92 -9.46
CA GLU A 524 30.31 -20.35 -9.79
C GLU A 524 28.87 -20.86 -9.86
N ASP A 525 27.88 -19.98 -9.64
CA ASP A 525 26.46 -20.34 -9.60
C ASP A 525 25.60 -19.23 -10.21
N GLY A 526 24.43 -19.61 -10.72
CA GLY A 526 23.54 -18.66 -11.38
C GLY A 526 22.44 -19.32 -12.22
N ILE A 527 22.21 -18.78 -13.39
CA ILE A 527 21.30 -19.33 -14.41
C ILE A 527 22.12 -20.14 -15.40
N TRP A 528 21.69 -21.36 -15.65
CA TRP A 528 22.30 -22.30 -16.56
C TRP A 528 21.50 -22.36 -17.88
N TYR A 529 22.18 -22.34 -19.02
CA TYR A 529 21.61 -22.64 -20.33
C TYR A 529 21.82 -24.11 -20.65
N VAL A 530 20.75 -24.82 -20.97
CA VAL A 530 20.75 -26.25 -21.26
C VAL A 530 20.34 -26.44 -22.74
N ASP A 531 21.27 -26.78 -23.59
CA ASP A 531 21.06 -27.11 -25.00
C ASP A 531 20.53 -28.57 -25.08
N LEU A 532 19.26 -28.74 -25.40
CA LEU A 532 18.60 -30.05 -25.44
C LEU A 532 18.88 -30.81 -26.73
N GLU A 533 19.34 -30.13 -27.78
CA GLU A 533 19.73 -30.80 -29.04
C GLU A 533 21.11 -31.43 -28.91
N LYS A 534 22.09 -30.70 -28.34
CA LYS A 534 23.46 -31.14 -28.15
C LYS A 534 23.70 -31.93 -26.86
N ASP A 535 22.78 -31.88 -25.94
CA ASP A 535 22.91 -32.39 -24.54
C ASP A 535 24.11 -31.76 -23.82
N GLU A 536 24.19 -30.42 -23.85
CA GLU A 536 25.20 -29.63 -23.19
C GLU A 536 24.59 -28.63 -22.22
N ALA A 537 25.28 -28.34 -21.11
CA ALA A 537 24.87 -27.32 -20.16
C ALA A 537 26.03 -26.40 -19.79
N GLN A 538 25.77 -25.11 -19.70
CA GLN A 538 26.78 -24.12 -19.33
C GLN A 538 26.21 -23.13 -18.33
N LEU A 539 27.05 -22.69 -17.37
CA LEU A 539 26.73 -21.54 -16.54
C LEU A 539 26.68 -20.32 -17.45
N TRP A 540 25.46 -19.81 -17.64
CA TRP A 540 25.17 -18.83 -18.69
C TRP A 540 25.16 -17.38 -18.16
N LEU A 541 24.66 -17.19 -16.93
CA LEU A 541 24.60 -15.89 -16.25
C LEU A 541 24.83 -16.12 -14.76
N THR A 542 25.94 -15.60 -14.23
CA THR A 542 26.34 -15.83 -12.82
C THR A 542 25.55 -14.94 -11.85
N LEU A 543 25.44 -15.37 -10.59
CA LEU A 543 24.89 -14.52 -9.51
C LEU A 543 25.71 -13.25 -9.30
N ALA A 544 27.03 -13.30 -9.55
CA ALA A 544 27.90 -12.13 -9.49
C ALA A 544 27.55 -11.10 -10.57
N GLU A 545 27.38 -11.54 -11.83
CA GLU A 545 26.94 -10.66 -12.94
C GLU A 545 25.54 -10.08 -12.66
N ILE A 546 24.60 -10.90 -12.18
CA ILE A 546 23.27 -10.45 -11.80
C ILE A 546 23.36 -9.39 -10.70
N ALA A 547 24.13 -9.62 -9.64
CA ALA A 547 24.28 -8.68 -8.54
C ALA A 547 24.99 -7.37 -8.95
N ALA A 548 25.91 -7.44 -9.90
CA ALA A 548 26.61 -6.27 -10.44
C ALA A 548 25.76 -5.39 -11.36
N PHE A 549 24.67 -5.92 -11.90
CA PHE A 549 23.72 -5.13 -12.70
C PHE A 549 22.85 -4.28 -11.80
N CYS A 550 22.86 -2.94 -11.97
CA CYS A 550 22.14 -1.99 -11.11
C CYS A 550 22.34 -2.32 -9.61
N PRO A 551 23.58 -2.26 -9.09
CA PRO A 551 23.89 -2.72 -7.75
C PRO A 551 23.27 -1.80 -6.68
N ARG A 552 22.93 -2.41 -5.51
CA ARG A 552 22.43 -1.69 -4.34
C ARG A 552 23.41 -1.91 -3.17
N GLU A 553 23.49 -0.97 -2.25
CA GLU A 553 24.38 -1.07 -1.07
C GLU A 553 24.07 -2.30 -0.21
N ASP A 554 22.79 -2.68 -0.09
CA ASP A 554 22.35 -3.83 0.70
C ASP A 554 22.63 -5.19 0.01
N MET A 555 23.20 -5.21 -1.19
CA MET A 555 23.69 -6.41 -1.87
C MET A 555 25.12 -6.78 -1.48
N GLN A 556 25.89 -5.84 -0.93
CA GLN A 556 27.29 -6.09 -0.55
C GLN A 556 27.38 -7.12 0.58
N GLY A 557 28.05 -8.24 0.30
CA GLY A 557 28.21 -9.35 1.28
C GLY A 557 26.91 -10.13 1.55
N ALA A 558 25.85 -9.90 0.80
CA ALA A 558 24.59 -10.61 0.94
C ALA A 558 24.66 -12.02 0.32
N VAL A 559 23.76 -12.90 0.76
CA VAL A 559 23.57 -14.22 0.14
C VAL A 559 22.55 -14.10 -1.00
N HIS A 560 22.98 -14.34 -2.22
CA HIS A 560 22.18 -14.21 -3.42
C HIS A 560 21.58 -15.54 -3.89
N LYS A 561 20.42 -15.45 -4.56
CA LYS A 561 19.84 -16.55 -5.33
C LYS A 561 18.93 -16.02 -6.45
N VAL A 562 18.67 -16.87 -7.45
CA VAL A 562 17.62 -16.69 -8.45
C VAL A 562 16.53 -17.74 -8.28
N ASN A 563 15.31 -17.42 -8.66
CA ASN A 563 14.19 -18.36 -8.77
C ASN A 563 13.09 -17.78 -9.67
N HIS A 564 12.04 -18.58 -9.93
CA HIS A 564 10.94 -18.20 -10.82
C HIS A 564 11.42 -17.76 -12.21
N ILE A 565 12.34 -18.56 -12.80
CA ILE A 565 12.76 -18.35 -14.18
C ILE A 565 11.60 -18.72 -15.09
N ASP A 566 11.17 -17.80 -15.95
CA ASP A 566 10.12 -18.04 -16.91
C ASP A 566 10.51 -17.47 -18.30
N ILE A 567 10.59 -18.35 -19.30
CA ILE A 567 10.96 -17.98 -20.66
C ILE A 567 9.73 -17.39 -21.36
N SER A 568 9.91 -16.29 -22.08
CA SER A 568 8.83 -15.64 -22.83
C SER A 568 8.21 -16.55 -23.88
N PRO A 569 6.92 -16.37 -24.25
CA PRO A 569 6.24 -17.18 -25.25
C PRO A 569 6.90 -17.22 -26.62
N ASP A 570 7.72 -16.23 -26.97
CA ASP A 570 8.51 -16.17 -28.21
C ASP A 570 9.93 -16.75 -28.07
N SER A 571 10.30 -17.22 -26.86
CA SER A 571 11.62 -17.77 -26.51
C SER A 571 12.81 -16.81 -26.68
N LYS A 572 12.55 -15.50 -26.76
CA LYS A 572 13.63 -14.51 -26.94
C LYS A 572 14.15 -13.95 -25.62
N ARG A 573 13.35 -14.00 -24.58
CA ARG A 573 13.65 -13.42 -23.25
C ARG A 573 13.30 -14.38 -22.14
N ALA A 574 13.81 -14.08 -20.95
CA ALA A 574 13.37 -14.74 -19.71
C ALA A 574 13.27 -13.73 -18.59
N ILE A 575 12.22 -13.84 -17.78
CA ILE A 575 12.13 -13.14 -16.50
C ILE A 575 12.62 -14.06 -15.38
N PHE A 576 13.12 -13.45 -14.31
CA PHE A 576 13.45 -14.18 -13.10
C PHE A 576 13.48 -13.26 -11.89
N LEU A 577 13.28 -13.83 -10.70
CA LEU A 577 13.43 -13.11 -9.44
C LEU A 577 14.85 -13.24 -8.93
N HIS A 578 15.56 -12.12 -8.81
CA HIS A 578 16.79 -12.03 -8.06
C HIS A 578 16.46 -11.68 -6.61
N ARG A 579 16.91 -12.51 -5.68
CA ARG A 579 16.68 -12.36 -4.25
C ARG A 579 17.99 -12.37 -3.48
N TRP A 580 18.10 -11.50 -2.46
CA TRP A 580 19.24 -11.49 -1.56
C TRP A 580 18.78 -11.32 -0.12
N TYR A 581 19.65 -11.75 0.80
CA TYR A 581 19.37 -11.78 2.23
C TYR A 581 20.43 -11.00 2.99
N VAL A 582 19.96 -10.03 3.81
CA VAL A 582 20.77 -9.29 4.78
C VAL A 582 20.27 -9.66 6.19
N GLY A 583 21.00 -10.53 6.87
CA GLY A 583 20.51 -11.13 8.10
C GLY A 583 19.21 -11.94 7.87
N LYS A 584 18.11 -11.51 8.49
CA LYS A 584 16.78 -12.13 8.33
C LYS A 584 15.90 -11.44 7.28
N LYS A 585 16.30 -10.29 6.78
CA LYS A 585 15.52 -9.52 5.79
C LYS A 585 15.81 -10.04 4.39
N LYS A 586 14.75 -10.32 3.65
CA LYS A 586 14.78 -10.76 2.26
C LYS A 586 14.37 -9.59 1.36
N TYR A 587 15.14 -9.35 0.33
CA TYR A 587 14.85 -8.41 -0.74
C TYR A 587 14.61 -9.16 -2.03
N THR A 588 13.79 -8.60 -2.92
CA THR A 588 13.46 -9.20 -4.21
C THR A 588 13.34 -8.12 -5.26
N ARG A 589 13.93 -8.36 -6.43
CA ARG A 589 13.69 -7.57 -7.65
C ARG A 589 13.38 -8.47 -8.84
N LEU A 590 12.68 -7.93 -9.82
CA LEU A 590 12.34 -8.61 -11.07
C LEU A 590 13.28 -8.13 -12.16
N LEU A 591 13.92 -9.09 -12.82
CA LEU A 591 14.80 -8.86 -13.97
C LEU A 591 14.25 -9.59 -15.18
N CYS A 592 14.51 -9.01 -16.36
CA CYS A 592 14.37 -9.65 -17.65
C CYS A 592 15.76 -9.77 -18.30
N VAL A 593 16.00 -10.83 -19.03
CA VAL A 593 17.24 -11.04 -19.78
C VAL A 593 16.91 -11.44 -21.22
N ASP A 594 17.58 -10.85 -22.18
CA ASP A 594 17.54 -11.28 -23.57
C ASP A 594 18.39 -12.54 -23.76
N ILE A 595 17.83 -13.58 -24.36
CA ILE A 595 18.47 -14.90 -24.50
C ILE A 595 19.68 -14.84 -25.43
N ALA A 596 19.60 -14.06 -26.51
CA ALA A 596 20.67 -13.99 -27.53
C ALA A 596 21.85 -13.11 -27.10
N THR A 597 21.57 -11.98 -26.45
CA THR A 597 22.59 -10.97 -26.11
C THR A 597 23.05 -11.02 -24.65
N LYS A 598 22.29 -11.66 -23.78
CA LYS A 598 22.42 -11.63 -22.28
C LYS A 598 22.21 -10.24 -21.68
N GLU A 599 21.63 -9.33 -22.42
CA GLU A 599 21.32 -7.99 -21.91
C GLU A 599 20.26 -8.09 -20.80
N LEU A 600 20.54 -7.46 -19.66
CA LEU A 600 19.66 -7.43 -18.49
C LEU A 600 18.83 -6.15 -18.48
N HIS A 601 17.56 -6.28 -18.10
CA HIS A 601 16.62 -5.18 -17.90
C HIS A 601 16.03 -5.27 -16.49
N LEU A 602 16.00 -4.14 -15.78
CA LEU A 602 15.41 -4.04 -14.44
C LEU A 602 13.94 -3.67 -14.57
N LEU A 603 13.03 -4.60 -14.30
CA LEU A 603 11.61 -4.37 -14.42
C LEU A 603 10.99 -3.82 -13.13
N ALA A 604 11.37 -4.32 -11.96
CA ALA A 604 10.91 -3.83 -10.66
C ALA A 604 11.96 -4.02 -9.56
N ASP A 605 12.14 -3.01 -8.69
CA ASP A 605 13.14 -3.01 -7.61
C ASP A 605 12.65 -2.32 -6.31
N GLN A 606 11.38 -2.52 -5.95
CA GLN A 606 10.78 -1.98 -4.72
C GLN A 606 10.75 -3.01 -3.58
N ASP A 607 11.82 -3.82 -3.44
CA ASP A 607 12.06 -4.81 -2.38
C ASP A 607 11.15 -6.04 -2.38
N MET A 608 9.97 -5.99 -3.00
CA MET A 608 9.01 -7.09 -2.99
C MET A 608 8.42 -7.32 -4.38
N VAL A 609 8.70 -8.50 -4.94
CA VAL A 609 8.00 -9.09 -6.08
C VAL A 609 7.68 -10.53 -5.71
N SER A 610 6.43 -10.94 -5.88
CA SER A 610 5.98 -12.27 -5.48
C SER A 610 5.91 -13.23 -6.67
N HIS A 611 4.86 -13.15 -7.45
CA HIS A 611 4.62 -14.08 -8.57
C HIS A 611 4.23 -13.29 -9.82
N MET A 612 4.74 -13.73 -10.96
CA MET A 612 4.60 -13.05 -12.25
C MET A 612 4.26 -14.05 -13.34
N ALA A 613 3.55 -13.59 -14.37
CA ALA A 613 3.30 -14.34 -15.61
C ALA A 613 3.45 -13.43 -16.82
N TRP A 614 3.92 -13.98 -17.93
CA TRP A 614 3.96 -13.28 -19.20
C TRP A 614 2.58 -12.98 -19.74
N VAL A 615 2.36 -11.76 -20.24
CA VAL A 615 1.19 -11.35 -21.01
C VAL A 615 1.68 -11.00 -22.43
N GLY A 616 1.55 -11.92 -23.34
CA GLY A 616 2.30 -11.89 -24.59
C GLY A 616 3.81 -12.02 -24.35
N SER A 617 4.65 -11.40 -25.19
CA SER A 617 6.11 -11.42 -25.04
C SER A 617 6.71 -10.08 -24.64
N GLU A 618 5.88 -9.05 -24.41
CA GLU A 618 6.34 -7.66 -24.22
C GLU A 618 6.04 -7.09 -22.83
N LYS A 619 5.24 -7.78 -22.02
CA LYS A 619 4.89 -7.35 -20.66
C LYS A 619 4.59 -8.53 -19.75
N VAL A 620 4.64 -8.28 -18.45
CA VAL A 620 4.31 -9.26 -17.41
C VAL A 620 3.22 -8.71 -16.50
N PHE A 621 2.45 -9.59 -15.88
CA PHE A 621 1.45 -9.26 -14.87
C PHE A 621 1.77 -9.99 -13.57
N GLY A 622 1.63 -9.33 -12.43
CA GLY A 622 1.84 -9.99 -11.15
C GLY A 622 1.66 -9.11 -9.94
N TYR A 623 1.90 -9.69 -8.77
CA TYR A 623 1.79 -9.05 -7.46
C TYR A 623 3.15 -8.58 -6.96
N LEU A 624 3.27 -7.27 -6.71
CA LEU A 624 4.54 -6.65 -6.31
C LEU A 624 4.30 -5.41 -5.45
N ARG A 625 5.36 -4.91 -4.83
CA ARG A 625 5.39 -3.54 -4.32
C ARG A 625 5.53 -2.59 -5.50
N ARG A 626 4.52 -1.79 -5.73
CA ARG A 626 4.43 -0.83 -6.82
C ARG A 626 5.27 0.41 -6.53
N LYS A 627 5.50 1.23 -7.55
CA LYS A 627 6.25 2.50 -7.43
C LYS A 627 5.57 3.52 -6.50
N ASP A 628 4.26 3.39 -6.24
CA ASP A 628 3.53 4.18 -5.26
C ASP A 628 3.72 3.70 -3.80
N GLY A 629 4.53 2.65 -3.58
CA GLY A 629 4.83 2.07 -2.27
C GLY A 629 3.77 1.11 -1.74
N LYS A 630 2.68 0.85 -2.46
CA LYS A 630 1.63 -0.12 -2.09
C LYS A 630 1.91 -1.48 -2.71
N ASP A 631 1.48 -2.53 -2.03
CA ASP A 631 1.51 -3.89 -2.58
C ASP A 631 0.22 -4.14 -3.38
N GLY A 632 0.32 -4.72 -4.58
CA GLY A 632 -0.83 -4.98 -5.43
C GLY A 632 -0.44 -5.50 -6.82
N TYR A 633 -1.44 -5.67 -7.68
CA TYR A 633 -1.24 -6.16 -9.03
C TYR A 633 -0.90 -5.03 -10.01
N ALA A 634 0.01 -5.29 -10.94
CA ALA A 634 0.34 -4.39 -12.04
C ALA A 634 0.82 -5.17 -13.27
N PHE A 635 0.66 -4.54 -14.43
CA PHE A 635 1.40 -4.88 -15.64
C PHE A 635 2.72 -4.11 -15.65
N ILE A 636 3.79 -4.76 -16.07
CA ILE A 636 5.11 -4.15 -16.24
C ILE A 636 5.60 -4.47 -17.65
N ASP A 637 5.94 -3.47 -18.43
CA ASP A 637 6.56 -3.65 -19.74
C ASP A 637 8.09 -3.87 -19.64
N LEU A 638 8.74 -4.09 -20.77
CA LEU A 638 10.17 -4.39 -20.82
C LEU A 638 11.05 -3.19 -20.44
N GLU A 639 10.54 -1.98 -20.48
CA GLU A 639 11.18 -0.75 -20.02
C GLU A 639 10.97 -0.50 -18.52
N GLY A 640 10.25 -1.41 -17.82
CA GLY A 640 9.92 -1.28 -16.41
C GLY A 640 8.85 -0.24 -16.12
N LYS A 641 8.04 0.14 -17.12
CA LYS A 641 6.87 1.01 -16.92
C LYS A 641 5.75 0.19 -16.32
N GLU A 642 5.24 0.69 -15.19
CA GLU A 642 4.17 0.07 -14.43
C GLU A 642 2.80 0.62 -14.85
N THR A 643 1.84 -0.28 -15.07
CA THR A 643 0.42 0.04 -15.23
C THR A 643 -0.35 -0.70 -14.16
N VAL A 644 -0.87 0.03 -13.19
CA VAL A 644 -1.58 -0.52 -12.02
C VAL A 644 -2.89 -1.17 -12.44
N PHE A 645 -3.19 -2.32 -11.85
CA PHE A 645 -4.48 -2.99 -11.97
C PHE A 645 -5.12 -3.09 -10.58
N ASP A 646 -5.96 -2.11 -10.24
CA ASP A 646 -6.65 -2.05 -8.96
C ASP A 646 -8.08 -2.57 -9.10
N ASP A 647 -8.41 -3.60 -8.31
CA ASP A 647 -9.77 -4.09 -8.12
C ASP A 647 -9.96 -4.46 -6.63
N PRO A 648 -11.09 -4.11 -6.00
CA PRO A 648 -11.34 -4.40 -4.60
C PRO A 648 -11.31 -5.90 -4.22
N ALA A 649 -11.45 -6.80 -5.19
CA ALA A 649 -11.35 -8.24 -4.98
C ALA A 649 -9.91 -8.77 -4.99
N LEU A 650 -8.95 -8.02 -5.57
CA LEU A 650 -7.56 -8.42 -5.79
C LEU A 650 -6.59 -7.77 -4.80
N VAL A 651 -6.85 -7.91 -3.51
CA VAL A 651 -6.03 -7.31 -2.45
C VAL A 651 -4.93 -8.23 -1.92
N ASP A 652 -5.02 -9.52 -2.21
CA ASP A 652 -4.11 -10.55 -1.69
C ASP A 652 -3.16 -11.06 -2.79
N ASP A 653 -1.94 -11.43 -2.37
CA ASP A 653 -0.94 -12.09 -3.24
C ASP A 653 -1.45 -13.43 -3.79
N GLY A 654 -1.12 -13.72 -5.04
CA GLY A 654 -1.50 -14.95 -5.71
C GLY A 654 -0.63 -15.30 -6.93
N HIS A 655 -0.96 -16.41 -7.58
CA HIS A 655 -0.23 -17.02 -8.67
C HIS A 655 -0.97 -16.79 -9.99
N PRO A 656 -0.59 -15.78 -10.79
CA PRO A 656 -1.28 -15.48 -12.04
C PRO A 656 -0.90 -16.45 -13.15
N THR A 657 -1.88 -16.88 -13.93
CA THR A 657 -1.72 -17.57 -15.23
C THR A 657 -2.50 -16.81 -16.30
N VAL A 658 -2.02 -16.80 -17.53
CA VAL A 658 -2.53 -15.94 -18.60
C VAL A 658 -2.95 -16.77 -19.81
N TYR A 659 -4.08 -16.42 -20.41
CA TYR A 659 -4.56 -16.94 -21.68
C TYR A 659 -4.94 -15.81 -22.64
N ASN A 660 -4.47 -15.84 -23.88
CA ASN A 660 -4.76 -14.86 -24.97
C ASN A 660 -4.51 -13.41 -24.63
N GLU A 661 -3.55 -13.10 -23.73
CA GLU A 661 -3.28 -11.72 -23.27
C GLU A 661 -4.51 -11.00 -22.69
N ARG A 662 -5.69 -11.61 -22.74
CA ARG A 662 -6.95 -11.06 -22.27
C ARG A 662 -7.39 -11.63 -20.92
N TYR A 663 -7.33 -12.94 -20.77
CA TYR A 663 -7.81 -13.61 -19.58
C TYR A 663 -6.66 -13.97 -18.64
N ILE A 664 -6.78 -13.58 -17.38
CA ILE A 664 -5.85 -13.93 -16.33
C ILE A 664 -6.63 -14.63 -15.21
N VAL A 665 -6.11 -15.73 -14.71
CA VAL A 665 -6.61 -16.32 -13.47
C VAL A 665 -5.54 -16.20 -12.41
N THR A 666 -5.92 -15.81 -11.21
CA THR A 666 -5.02 -15.79 -10.03
C THR A 666 -5.71 -16.40 -8.83
N ASP A 667 -4.95 -17.00 -7.94
CA ASP A 667 -5.43 -17.48 -6.65
C ASP A 667 -5.11 -16.48 -5.52
N THR A 668 -5.39 -16.88 -4.29
CA THR A 668 -4.93 -16.20 -3.07
C THR A 668 -4.34 -17.23 -2.11
N TYR A 669 -3.45 -16.78 -1.23
CA TYR A 669 -3.13 -17.56 -0.03
C TYR A 669 -4.36 -17.73 0.86
N PRO A 670 -4.38 -18.78 1.74
CA PRO A 670 -5.52 -18.99 2.63
C PRO A 670 -5.73 -17.82 3.60
N ASP A 671 -6.94 -17.28 3.60
CA ASP A 671 -7.34 -16.24 4.52
C ASP A 671 -7.53 -16.76 5.97
N TYR A 672 -8.05 -15.90 6.86
CA TYR A 672 -8.31 -16.27 8.26
C TYR A 672 -9.40 -17.35 8.41
N THR A 673 -10.22 -17.61 7.38
CA THR A 673 -11.20 -18.69 7.33
C THR A 673 -10.63 -19.99 6.78
N CYS A 674 -9.32 -20.05 6.53
CA CYS A 674 -8.62 -21.18 5.89
C CYS A 674 -9.10 -21.47 4.46
N ARG A 675 -9.45 -20.44 3.70
CA ARG A 675 -9.90 -20.55 2.30
C ARG A 675 -8.97 -19.78 1.38
N SER A 676 -8.58 -20.44 0.30
CA SER A 676 -7.97 -19.81 -0.87
C SER A 676 -9.05 -19.54 -1.90
N LYS A 677 -8.91 -18.48 -2.67
CA LYS A 677 -9.88 -18.04 -3.68
C LYS A 677 -9.26 -18.11 -5.06
N LEU A 678 -10.08 -18.31 -6.08
CA LEU A 678 -9.73 -18.18 -7.49
C LEU A 678 -10.50 -17.02 -8.10
N TYR A 679 -9.82 -16.19 -8.88
CA TYR A 679 -10.38 -15.06 -9.60
C TYR A 679 -10.03 -15.12 -11.08
N LEU A 680 -11.02 -14.91 -11.95
CA LEU A 680 -10.86 -14.66 -13.38
C LEU A 680 -10.90 -13.17 -13.63
N ILE A 681 -9.89 -12.65 -14.32
CA ILE A 681 -9.74 -11.27 -14.75
C ILE A 681 -9.94 -11.23 -16.26
N ASP A 682 -10.91 -10.45 -16.75
CA ASP A 682 -10.98 -10.04 -18.16
C ASP A 682 -10.32 -8.66 -18.28
N VAL A 683 -9.12 -8.61 -18.82
CA VAL A 683 -8.31 -7.39 -18.93
C VAL A 683 -8.98 -6.34 -19.84
N GLN A 684 -9.66 -6.79 -20.91
CA GLN A 684 -10.32 -5.88 -21.85
C GLN A 684 -11.57 -5.22 -21.24
N LYS A 685 -12.32 -5.98 -20.43
CA LYS A 685 -13.51 -5.46 -19.74
C LYS A 685 -13.19 -4.80 -18.40
N HIS A 686 -11.96 -4.88 -17.94
CA HIS A 686 -11.52 -4.47 -16.61
C HIS A 686 -12.45 -5.02 -15.52
N SER A 687 -12.70 -6.32 -15.55
CA SER A 687 -13.63 -7.00 -14.63
C SER A 687 -12.98 -8.19 -13.95
N VAL A 688 -13.37 -8.42 -12.69
CA VAL A 688 -12.88 -9.52 -11.87
C VAL A 688 -14.05 -10.36 -11.40
N THR A 689 -14.02 -11.66 -11.71
CA THR A 689 -15.05 -12.64 -11.33
C THR A 689 -14.45 -13.68 -10.39
N LYS A 690 -15.05 -13.88 -9.21
CA LYS A 690 -14.63 -14.93 -8.30
C LYS A 690 -15.15 -16.28 -8.78
N LEU A 691 -14.25 -17.20 -9.16
CA LEU A 691 -14.55 -18.53 -9.64
C LEU A 691 -14.92 -19.50 -8.52
N GLY A 692 -14.28 -19.34 -7.35
CA GLY A 692 -14.59 -20.19 -6.20
C GLY A 692 -13.72 -19.91 -4.98
N GLU A 693 -14.09 -20.61 -3.88
CA GLU A 693 -13.37 -20.61 -2.60
C GLU A 693 -13.12 -22.05 -2.16
N PHE A 694 -11.89 -22.36 -1.76
CA PHE A 694 -11.43 -23.71 -1.49
C PHE A 694 -10.79 -23.80 -0.12
N TYR A 695 -11.27 -24.72 0.72
CA TYR A 695 -10.72 -24.96 2.05
C TYR A 695 -9.30 -25.56 1.96
N SER A 696 -8.34 -24.95 2.68
CA SER A 696 -6.91 -25.29 2.58
C SER A 696 -6.47 -26.46 3.47
N GLY A 697 -7.36 -26.97 4.34
CA GLY A 697 -7.06 -28.10 5.21
C GLY A 697 -5.99 -27.79 6.29
N LYS A 698 -5.80 -28.75 7.21
CA LYS A 698 -4.84 -28.64 8.32
C LYS A 698 -3.56 -29.44 8.07
N LYS A 699 -3.68 -30.49 7.26
CA LYS A 699 -2.62 -31.49 7.06
C LYS A 699 -1.42 -30.93 6.29
N TYR A 700 -1.66 -30.00 5.38
CA TYR A 700 -0.66 -29.44 4.47
C TYR A 700 -0.28 -28.04 4.91
N GLN A 701 0.88 -27.90 5.56
CA GLN A 701 1.39 -26.65 6.11
C GLN A 701 2.90 -26.49 5.80
N ASP A 702 3.42 -25.29 5.97
CA ASP A 702 4.82 -24.92 5.75
C ASP A 702 5.29 -25.23 4.31
N ASP A 703 6.37 -25.95 4.16
CA ASP A 703 6.93 -26.37 2.87
C ASP A 703 6.04 -27.35 2.09
N ARG A 704 5.07 -27.97 2.76
CA ARG A 704 4.07 -28.91 2.16
C ARG A 704 2.73 -28.24 1.86
N ARG A 705 2.58 -26.92 2.10
CA ARG A 705 1.32 -26.22 1.85
C ARG A 705 0.82 -26.49 0.43
N CYS A 706 -0.50 -26.51 0.28
CA CYS A 706 -1.16 -26.67 -1.00
C CYS A 706 -1.67 -25.32 -1.47
N ASP A 707 -0.86 -24.60 -2.23
CA ASP A 707 -1.30 -23.42 -2.98
C ASP A 707 -2.11 -23.91 -4.19
N LEU A 708 -3.09 -23.15 -4.65
CA LEU A 708 -3.97 -23.59 -5.73
C LEU A 708 -3.24 -23.68 -7.07
N HIS A 709 -2.31 -22.77 -7.33
CA HIS A 709 -1.51 -22.72 -8.56
C HIS A 709 -2.36 -22.95 -9.82
N PRO A 710 -3.24 -22.02 -10.17
CA PRO A 710 -4.11 -22.16 -11.33
C PRO A 710 -3.33 -22.24 -12.64
N ARG A 711 -3.78 -23.07 -13.57
CA ARG A 711 -3.14 -23.30 -14.87
C ARG A 711 -4.20 -23.46 -15.95
N PHE A 712 -4.17 -22.59 -16.96
CA PHE A 712 -5.00 -22.80 -18.13
C PHE A 712 -4.59 -24.07 -18.86
N ASP A 713 -5.55 -24.76 -19.46
CA ASP A 713 -5.26 -25.70 -20.52
C ASP A 713 -4.74 -24.98 -21.78
N LYS A 714 -4.20 -25.72 -22.73
CA LYS A 714 -3.63 -25.14 -23.93
C LYS A 714 -4.68 -24.42 -24.79
N GLU A 715 -5.92 -24.86 -24.74
CA GLU A 715 -7.06 -24.32 -25.49
C GLU A 715 -7.75 -23.15 -24.75
N GLY A 716 -7.43 -22.91 -23.47
CA GLY A 716 -7.97 -21.84 -22.64
C GLY A 716 -9.42 -22.01 -22.20
N LYS A 717 -10.02 -23.15 -22.48
CA LYS A 717 -11.44 -23.43 -22.15
C LYS A 717 -11.60 -23.95 -20.73
N SER A 718 -10.54 -24.40 -20.12
CA SER A 718 -10.55 -24.92 -18.77
C SER A 718 -9.32 -24.51 -17.96
N LEU A 719 -9.43 -24.71 -16.68
CA LEU A 719 -8.40 -24.40 -15.71
C LEU A 719 -8.15 -25.62 -14.83
N THR A 720 -6.91 -25.94 -14.53
CA THR A 720 -6.56 -26.89 -13.49
C THR A 720 -5.95 -26.18 -12.28
N PHE A 721 -6.15 -26.73 -11.08
CA PHE A 721 -5.56 -26.22 -9.84
C PHE A 721 -5.44 -27.33 -8.80
N ASP A 722 -4.49 -27.18 -7.87
CA ASP A 722 -4.31 -28.14 -6.77
C ASP A 722 -5.11 -27.70 -5.53
N SER A 723 -5.79 -28.63 -4.86
CA SER A 723 -6.51 -28.31 -3.61
C SER A 723 -6.61 -29.51 -2.69
N VAL A 724 -6.85 -29.22 -1.41
CA VAL A 724 -7.13 -30.22 -0.36
C VAL A 724 -8.57 -30.09 0.18
N CYS A 725 -9.43 -29.41 -0.56
CA CYS A 725 -10.79 -29.09 -0.11
C CYS A 725 -11.68 -30.32 0.10
N ARG A 726 -11.44 -31.44 -0.57
CA ARG A 726 -12.16 -32.69 -0.32
C ARG A 726 -11.30 -33.67 0.49
N GLU A 727 -11.83 -34.17 1.59
CA GLU A 727 -11.21 -35.20 2.45
C GLU A 727 -9.83 -34.84 3.02
N GLU A 728 -9.42 -33.57 2.92
CA GLU A 728 -8.06 -33.11 3.23
C GLU A 728 -6.96 -33.94 2.53
N GLN A 729 -7.25 -34.37 1.29
CA GLN A 729 -6.27 -34.99 0.40
C GLN A 729 -5.96 -34.06 -0.75
N ARG A 730 -4.68 -33.89 -1.06
CA ARG A 730 -4.24 -33.06 -2.18
C ARG A 730 -4.59 -33.74 -3.48
N ARG A 731 -5.35 -33.03 -4.32
CA ARG A 731 -5.76 -33.45 -5.65
C ARG A 731 -5.71 -32.31 -6.62
N THR A 732 -5.49 -32.58 -7.89
CA THR A 732 -5.66 -31.62 -8.96
C THR A 732 -7.10 -31.67 -9.45
N TYR A 733 -7.70 -30.47 -9.50
CA TYR A 733 -9.09 -30.28 -9.96
C TYR A 733 -9.08 -29.63 -11.33
N HIS A 734 -10.09 -29.91 -12.10
CA HIS A 734 -10.39 -29.29 -13.38
C HIS A 734 -11.64 -28.43 -13.24
N LEU A 735 -11.59 -27.22 -13.81
CA LEU A 735 -12.62 -26.20 -13.76
C LEU A 735 -13.01 -25.83 -15.21
N ASP A 736 -14.24 -26.08 -15.60
CA ASP A 736 -14.77 -25.67 -16.89
C ASP A 736 -15.11 -24.15 -16.87
N LEU A 737 -14.51 -23.38 -17.76
CA LEU A 737 -14.68 -21.93 -17.91
C LEU A 737 -15.44 -21.53 -19.18
N SER A 738 -15.92 -22.50 -19.96
CA SER A 738 -16.53 -22.27 -21.29
C SER A 738 -17.73 -21.31 -21.28
N GLU A 739 -18.44 -21.18 -20.15
CA GLU A 739 -19.55 -20.22 -20.01
C GLU A 739 -19.08 -18.79 -19.63
N LEU A 740 -17.83 -18.61 -19.21
CA LEU A 740 -17.29 -17.34 -18.73
C LEU A 740 -16.28 -16.69 -19.69
N ILE A 741 -15.63 -17.52 -20.52
CA ILE A 741 -14.65 -17.07 -21.51
C ILE A 741 -15.31 -17.01 -22.89
N GLU A 742 -15.30 -15.82 -23.49
CA GLU A 742 -15.85 -15.62 -24.85
C GLU A 742 -14.93 -16.28 -25.89
N GLU A 743 -15.51 -17.04 -26.83
CA GLU A 743 -14.77 -17.50 -28.00
C GLU A 743 -14.42 -16.30 -28.88
N GLU A 744 -13.16 -16.13 -29.22
CA GLU A 744 -12.80 -15.18 -30.29
C GLU A 744 -13.44 -15.67 -31.58
N ARG A 745 -14.37 -14.90 -32.12
CA ARG A 745 -14.86 -15.14 -33.48
C ARG A 745 -13.71 -14.82 -34.43
N SER A 746 -13.04 -15.90 -34.92
CA SER A 746 -11.99 -15.85 -35.94
C SER A 746 -12.44 -15.14 -37.22
#